data_d3087b8d079f4df4f5ab0da6365bd54f
#
_entry.id   d3087b8d079f4df4f5ab0da6365bd54f
#
_cell.length_a   1.000
_cell.length_b   1.000
_cell.length_c   1.000
_cell.angle_alpha   90.00
_cell.angle_beta   90.00
_cell.angle_gamma   90.00
#
_symmetry.space_group_name_H-M   'P 1'
#
loop_
_entity.id
_entity.type
_entity.pdbx_description
1 polymer ?
#
loop_
_entity_poly.entity_id
_entity_poly.type
_entity_poly.pdbx_seq_one_letter_code
_entity_poly.pdbx_strand_id
1 'polypeptide(L)'
;MLKIIKHLKPFVASIIAVVCLLTVQAVCDLSLPDYMSNIVNVGIQQKGVENAVPEVIRKSEMDKLTLFMNENEKKKVADNYVLLDKNNLSQSELKNDLKDYQQLDKEPLYKLHTEDKKIINELNDIFGKPMLITQGIEKGGSSAFSPAATGDNNTPAKLPPNTDPFAIIAKLPQDQINAMKEKADEKFKNMPGSMVTQSAVSYIENEYKKIGINTDKLQSNFILTSGGKMLLLSLVSMAATVIVSLLAAKVAAGLGRDLRKKVFRKVTNFSNAEFDKFSTASLITRSTNDIQQVQTLMVMMLRIVFYAPILGIGGIIKVLTTDLSMGWIIAVAVIAILSLVIGLFSIAIPRFKRIQKLVDKINLITRESLTGMLVIRAFNNQKHEEKKFEKGNQDLTKTNLFVSRLMSFMMPMMMFIMNAVTVLIIWVGSHQVDMGHMQVGDLMAFMQYTMQIIMAFLMISMVSIMVPRASVSAQRIAEVLDTDITISDVKEPKTFASDKKGYVEFKNVGFRYPGAEEDVLSNITFTAKPGETTAFIGSTGSGKSTLINLIPRFYDVTSGQILIDGTDIREVSQKELREKIGYVPQKGVLFSGTIESNLKYGKKEATEEELEKAAEIAQAMEFINAKPENFHTEISQGGTNVSGGQKQRLSIARALTKKSEIFIFDDSFSALDFKTDAALRRALNNEITGSTILLIAQRISTIMNADKIIVLNEGKIVGTGTHEELMENCEVYKQIALSQLSREELSS
;
A
#
# COMPACT_ATOMS: atom_id res chain seq x y z
N MET A 1 -3.64 4.28 11.49
CA MET A 1 -4.23 3.77 10.22
C MET A 1 -5.67 4.23 9.99
N LEU A 2 -6.61 4.04 10.94
CA LEU A 2 -8.02 4.43 10.78
C LEU A 2 -8.22 5.89 10.35
N LYS A 3 -7.38 6.83 10.81
CA LYS A 3 -7.47 8.24 10.41
C LYS A 3 -7.19 8.50 8.93
N ILE A 4 -6.33 7.67 8.30
CA ILE A 4 -6.01 7.80 6.87
C ILE A 4 -7.09 7.16 5.98
N ILE A 5 -7.85 6.19 6.49
CA ILE A 5 -8.97 5.56 5.76
C ILE A 5 -10.01 6.61 5.34
N LYS A 6 -10.21 7.67 6.12
CA LYS A 6 -11.10 8.79 5.73
C LYS A 6 -10.71 9.44 4.38
N HIS A 7 -9.42 9.38 4.03
CA HIS A 7 -8.92 9.94 2.76
C HIS A 7 -9.12 9.01 1.56
N LEU A 8 -9.62 7.78 1.77
CA LEU A 8 -9.98 6.84 0.71
C LEU A 8 -11.39 7.08 0.15
N LYS A 9 -12.22 7.93 0.76
CA LYS A 9 -13.57 8.22 0.27
C LYS A 9 -13.67 8.50 -1.24
N PRO A 10 -12.76 9.29 -1.86
CA PRO A 10 -12.83 9.54 -3.30
C PRO A 10 -12.56 8.32 -4.17
N PHE A 11 -11.98 7.26 -3.61
CA PHE A 11 -11.54 6.07 -4.32
C PHE A 11 -12.41 4.83 -4.06
N VAL A 12 -13.54 4.97 -3.34
CA VAL A 12 -14.40 3.84 -2.93
C VAL A 12 -14.89 3.04 -4.13
N ALA A 13 -15.31 3.68 -5.21
CA ALA A 13 -15.73 2.97 -6.43
C ALA A 13 -14.61 2.11 -7.01
N SER A 14 -13.36 2.63 -7.05
CA SER A 14 -12.19 1.86 -7.52
C SER A 14 -11.86 0.70 -6.59
N ILE A 15 -12.02 0.88 -5.27
CA ILE A 15 -11.78 -0.18 -4.28
C ILE A 15 -12.82 -1.30 -4.43
N ILE A 16 -14.09 -0.97 -4.60
CA ILE A 16 -15.15 -1.94 -4.86
C ILE A 16 -14.87 -2.71 -6.16
N ALA A 17 -14.49 -2.01 -7.23
CA ALA A 17 -14.11 -2.65 -8.50
C ALA A 17 -12.92 -3.61 -8.31
N VAL A 18 -11.91 -3.24 -7.52
CA VAL A 18 -10.78 -4.11 -7.17
C VAL A 18 -11.27 -5.37 -6.47
N VAL A 19 -12.13 -5.26 -5.45
CA VAL A 19 -12.65 -6.43 -4.71
C VAL A 19 -13.45 -7.35 -5.64
N CYS A 20 -14.33 -6.80 -6.48
CA CYS A 20 -15.08 -7.59 -7.47
C CYS A 20 -14.15 -8.34 -8.44
N LEU A 21 -13.15 -7.65 -8.98
CA LEU A 21 -12.17 -8.26 -9.90
C LEU A 21 -11.31 -9.33 -9.22
N LEU A 22 -10.92 -9.11 -7.97
CA LEU A 22 -10.19 -10.12 -7.17
C LEU A 22 -11.04 -11.36 -6.90
N THR A 23 -12.34 -11.19 -6.71
CA THR A 23 -13.27 -12.32 -6.59
C THR A 23 -13.36 -13.10 -7.91
N VAL A 24 -13.48 -12.40 -9.04
CA VAL A 24 -13.44 -13.04 -10.37
C VAL A 24 -12.13 -13.78 -10.58
N GLN A 25 -10.99 -13.14 -10.27
CA GLN A 25 -9.68 -13.75 -10.35
C GLN A 25 -9.61 -15.03 -9.51
N ALA A 26 -10.00 -14.96 -8.23
CA ALA A 26 -9.96 -16.11 -7.33
C ALA A 26 -10.86 -17.27 -7.80
N VAL A 27 -12.05 -16.97 -8.33
CA VAL A 27 -12.94 -17.99 -8.90
C VAL A 27 -12.30 -18.65 -10.11
N CYS A 28 -11.67 -17.88 -11.00
CA CYS A 28 -10.92 -18.43 -12.14
C CYS A 28 -9.78 -19.33 -11.67
N ASP A 29 -8.95 -18.83 -10.72
CA ASP A 29 -7.79 -19.56 -10.23
C ASP A 29 -8.17 -20.85 -9.47
N LEU A 30 -9.29 -20.84 -8.73
CA LEU A 30 -9.86 -22.00 -8.06
C LEU A 30 -10.58 -22.98 -8.99
N SER A 31 -10.94 -22.56 -10.20
CA SER A 31 -11.57 -23.45 -11.17
C SER A 31 -10.53 -24.22 -12.02
N LEU A 32 -9.29 -23.74 -12.12
CA LEU A 32 -8.27 -24.39 -12.92
C LEU A 32 -7.95 -25.83 -12.48
N PRO A 33 -7.82 -26.15 -11.17
CA PRO A 33 -7.61 -27.51 -10.70
C PRO A 33 -8.78 -28.46 -11.06
N ASP A 34 -10.04 -27.98 -11.04
CA ASP A 34 -11.19 -28.79 -11.46
C ASP A 34 -11.09 -29.22 -12.92
N TYR A 35 -10.74 -28.30 -13.81
CA TYR A 35 -10.55 -28.62 -15.23
C TYR A 35 -9.36 -29.56 -15.45
N MET A 36 -8.28 -29.39 -14.66
CA MET A 36 -7.14 -30.30 -14.72
C MET A 36 -7.54 -31.71 -14.26
N SER A 37 -8.30 -31.83 -13.15
CA SER A 37 -8.87 -33.10 -12.72
C SER A 37 -9.71 -33.77 -13.81
N ASN A 38 -10.60 -32.99 -14.43
CA ASN A 38 -11.45 -33.49 -15.52
C ASN A 38 -10.64 -33.97 -16.74
N ILE A 39 -9.55 -33.25 -17.11
CA ILE A 39 -8.69 -33.70 -18.21
C ILE A 39 -8.04 -35.04 -17.86
N VAL A 40 -7.60 -35.24 -16.61
CA VAL A 40 -6.97 -36.49 -16.18
C VAL A 40 -8.01 -37.62 -16.07
N ASN A 41 -9.09 -37.40 -15.34
CA ASN A 41 -10.11 -38.41 -15.05
C ASN A 41 -10.90 -38.79 -16.34
N VAL A 42 -11.53 -37.79 -16.97
CA VAL A 42 -12.38 -38.03 -18.13
C VAL A 42 -11.56 -38.09 -19.40
N GLY A 43 -10.66 -37.11 -19.62
CA GLY A 43 -9.89 -37.04 -20.87
C GLY A 43 -8.90 -38.18 -21.04
N ILE A 44 -8.09 -38.49 -20.01
CA ILE A 44 -7.03 -39.48 -20.12
C ILE A 44 -7.50 -40.88 -19.71
N GLN A 45 -8.09 -41.02 -18.50
CA GLN A 45 -8.46 -42.32 -17.96
C GLN A 45 -9.71 -42.89 -18.63
N GLN A 46 -10.71 -42.06 -18.92
CA GLN A 46 -12.00 -42.45 -19.49
C GLN A 46 -12.13 -42.15 -20.98
N LYS A 47 -10.99 -41.77 -21.65
CA LYS A 47 -10.92 -41.51 -23.09
C LYS A 47 -12.00 -40.57 -23.64
N GLY A 48 -12.38 -39.56 -22.84
CA GLY A 48 -13.35 -38.53 -23.21
C GLY A 48 -14.83 -38.90 -22.96
N VAL A 49 -15.11 -40.04 -22.32
CA VAL A 49 -16.47 -40.45 -21.95
C VAL A 49 -16.75 -39.94 -20.53
N GLU A 50 -17.67 -38.97 -20.37
CA GLU A 50 -17.89 -38.25 -19.11
C GLU A 50 -18.64 -39.08 -18.06
N ASN A 51 -19.55 -39.99 -18.46
CA ASN A 51 -20.43 -40.72 -17.56
C ASN A 51 -20.82 -42.08 -18.13
N ALA A 52 -21.52 -42.89 -17.32
CA ALA A 52 -21.98 -44.23 -17.72
C ALA A 52 -23.24 -44.21 -18.59
N VAL A 53 -23.56 -43.11 -19.24
CA VAL A 53 -24.71 -42.96 -20.15
C VAL A 53 -24.19 -42.94 -21.59
N PRO A 54 -24.35 -43.97 -22.39
CA PRO A 54 -23.86 -44.00 -23.76
C PRO A 54 -24.69 -43.05 -24.64
N GLU A 55 -24.01 -42.18 -25.41
CA GLU A 55 -24.67 -41.33 -26.40
C GLU A 55 -25.36 -42.19 -27.50
N VAL A 56 -24.70 -43.29 -27.85
CA VAL A 56 -25.21 -44.27 -28.81
C VAL A 56 -24.84 -45.68 -28.35
N ILE A 57 -25.78 -46.63 -28.42
CA ILE A 57 -25.57 -48.01 -28.03
C ILE A 57 -26.31 -48.91 -28.98
N ARG A 58 -25.74 -50.11 -29.28
CA ARG A 58 -26.42 -51.13 -30.13
C ARG A 58 -27.70 -51.63 -29.44
N LYS A 59 -28.71 -51.93 -30.23
CA LYS A 59 -29.97 -52.49 -29.71
C LYS A 59 -29.69 -53.77 -28.92
N SER A 60 -28.90 -54.71 -29.46
CA SER A 60 -28.53 -55.94 -28.76
C SER A 60 -27.90 -55.74 -27.40
N GLU A 61 -27.05 -54.71 -27.25
CA GLU A 61 -26.44 -54.37 -25.94
C GLU A 61 -27.44 -53.67 -25.00
N MET A 62 -28.29 -52.79 -25.51
CA MET A 62 -29.35 -52.16 -24.70
C MET A 62 -30.32 -53.23 -24.17
N ASP A 63 -30.67 -54.20 -24.98
CA ASP A 63 -31.55 -55.34 -24.58
C ASP A 63 -30.88 -56.16 -23.44
N LYS A 64 -29.56 -56.37 -23.45
CA LYS A 64 -28.83 -57.02 -22.37
C LYS A 64 -28.85 -56.23 -21.08
N LEU A 65 -28.63 -54.89 -21.16
CA LEU A 65 -28.63 -54.01 -20.00
C LEU A 65 -30.00 -53.92 -19.35
N THR A 66 -31.05 -53.83 -20.15
CA THR A 66 -32.46 -53.75 -19.67
C THR A 66 -32.92 -54.99 -18.92
N LEU A 67 -32.31 -56.17 -19.13
CA LEU A 67 -32.57 -57.37 -18.32
C LEU A 67 -32.35 -57.17 -16.83
N PHE A 68 -31.37 -56.33 -16.49
CA PHE A 68 -30.97 -56.03 -15.09
C PHE A 68 -31.60 -54.75 -14.55
N MET A 69 -32.52 -54.09 -15.30
CA MET A 69 -33.24 -52.89 -14.88
C MET A 69 -34.62 -53.23 -14.39
N ASN A 70 -35.16 -52.43 -13.44
CA ASN A 70 -36.55 -52.54 -13.00
C ASN A 70 -37.49 -51.82 -14.02
N GLU A 71 -38.80 -52.02 -13.90
CA GLU A 71 -39.75 -51.44 -14.87
C GLU A 71 -39.74 -49.92 -14.93
N ASN A 72 -39.50 -49.22 -13.83
CA ASN A 72 -39.37 -47.77 -13.80
C ASN A 72 -38.08 -47.30 -14.46
N GLU A 73 -36.99 -48.04 -14.27
CA GLU A 73 -35.69 -47.77 -14.91
C GLU A 73 -35.78 -47.97 -16.41
N LYS A 74 -36.40 -49.11 -16.87
CA LYS A 74 -36.66 -49.39 -18.29
C LYS A 74 -37.47 -48.27 -18.94
N LYS A 75 -38.51 -47.79 -18.27
CA LYS A 75 -39.34 -46.71 -18.78
C LYS A 75 -38.55 -45.41 -18.95
N LYS A 76 -37.77 -45.03 -17.91
CA LYS A 76 -36.90 -43.84 -18.00
C LYS A 76 -35.87 -43.93 -19.15
N VAL A 77 -35.29 -45.09 -19.37
CA VAL A 77 -34.36 -45.32 -20.49
C VAL A 77 -35.12 -45.20 -21.83
N ALA A 78 -36.27 -45.84 -21.96
CA ALA A 78 -37.08 -45.80 -23.20
C ALA A 78 -37.57 -44.38 -23.52
N ASP A 79 -37.91 -43.58 -22.51
CA ASP A 79 -38.37 -42.19 -22.69
C ASP A 79 -37.27 -41.25 -23.18
N ASN A 80 -35.97 -41.60 -22.94
CA ASN A 80 -34.81 -40.74 -23.25
C ASN A 80 -33.95 -41.23 -24.43
N TYR A 81 -34.23 -42.41 -24.98
CA TYR A 81 -33.50 -42.95 -26.12
C TYR A 81 -34.40 -43.16 -27.32
N VAL A 82 -33.96 -42.80 -28.52
CA VAL A 82 -34.65 -42.98 -29.79
C VAL A 82 -33.97 -44.09 -30.57
N LEU A 83 -34.77 -45.03 -31.09
CA LEU A 83 -34.28 -46.10 -31.96
C LEU A 83 -33.96 -45.56 -33.37
N LEU A 84 -32.72 -45.64 -33.76
CA LEU A 84 -32.24 -45.39 -35.12
C LEU A 84 -32.28 -46.72 -35.89
N ASP A 85 -33.27 -46.89 -36.83
CA ASP A 85 -33.35 -48.04 -37.73
C ASP A 85 -33.31 -47.54 -39.17
N LYS A 86 -32.62 -48.28 -40.03
CA LYS A 86 -32.51 -48.00 -41.48
C LYS A 86 -33.90 -47.78 -42.13
N ASN A 87 -34.89 -48.47 -41.62
CA ASN A 87 -36.27 -48.46 -42.20
C ASN A 87 -37.04 -47.20 -41.77
N ASN A 88 -36.61 -46.49 -40.75
CA ASN A 88 -37.37 -45.35 -40.19
C ASN A 88 -36.66 -43.99 -40.43
N LEU A 89 -35.44 -43.97 -41.03
CA LEU A 89 -34.66 -42.75 -41.27
C LEU A 89 -34.84 -42.26 -42.72
N SER A 90 -34.87 -40.96 -42.93
CA SER A 90 -34.80 -40.36 -44.27
C SER A 90 -33.44 -40.64 -44.91
N GLN A 91 -33.35 -40.67 -46.25
CA GLN A 91 -32.11 -40.94 -46.97
C GLN A 91 -30.97 -39.98 -46.62
N SER A 92 -31.25 -38.72 -46.26
CA SER A 92 -30.27 -37.72 -45.84
C SER A 92 -29.75 -37.95 -44.42
N GLU A 93 -30.62 -38.33 -43.49
CA GLU A 93 -30.28 -38.67 -42.10
C GLU A 93 -29.50 -39.97 -42.05
N LEU A 94 -29.92 -40.98 -42.79
CA LEU A 94 -29.24 -42.26 -42.89
C LEU A 94 -27.76 -42.10 -43.39
N LYS A 95 -27.56 -41.22 -44.39
CA LYS A 95 -26.20 -40.98 -44.95
C LYS A 95 -25.29 -40.28 -43.96
N ASN A 96 -25.82 -39.41 -43.11
CA ASN A 96 -25.05 -38.73 -42.07
C ASN A 96 -24.76 -39.67 -40.88
N ASP A 97 -25.79 -40.38 -40.39
CA ASP A 97 -25.62 -41.30 -39.27
C ASP A 97 -24.74 -42.53 -39.62
N LEU A 98 -24.78 -43.02 -40.87
CA LEU A 98 -23.87 -44.07 -41.35
C LEU A 98 -22.39 -43.63 -41.41
N LYS A 99 -22.15 -42.35 -41.64
CA LYS A 99 -20.80 -41.79 -41.60
C LYS A 99 -20.22 -41.77 -40.22
N ASP A 100 -21.06 -41.50 -39.22
CA ASP A 100 -20.68 -41.43 -37.83
C ASP A 100 -20.74 -42.78 -37.10
N TYR A 101 -21.69 -43.67 -37.54
CA TYR A 101 -21.95 -44.98 -36.91
C TYR A 101 -21.98 -46.10 -37.96
N GLN A 102 -20.77 -46.66 -38.23
CA GLN A 102 -20.61 -47.70 -39.27
C GLN A 102 -21.47 -48.98 -39.00
N GLN A 103 -21.74 -49.27 -37.71
CA GLN A 103 -22.49 -50.47 -37.33
C GLN A 103 -23.99 -50.34 -37.58
N LEU A 104 -24.53 -49.13 -37.81
CA LEU A 104 -25.95 -48.89 -38.15
C LEU A 104 -26.37 -49.64 -39.43
N ASP A 105 -25.36 -50.01 -40.27
CA ASP A 105 -25.59 -50.82 -41.44
C ASP A 105 -26.00 -52.26 -41.14
N LYS A 106 -25.58 -52.77 -39.98
CA LYS A 106 -25.78 -54.19 -39.60
C LYS A 106 -26.82 -54.37 -38.51
N GLU A 107 -27.01 -53.40 -37.62
CA GLU A 107 -27.89 -53.49 -36.44
C GLU A 107 -28.42 -52.11 -36.05
N PRO A 108 -29.72 -52.02 -35.61
CA PRO A 108 -30.31 -50.77 -35.11
C PRO A 108 -29.55 -50.25 -33.84
N LEU A 109 -29.48 -48.94 -33.71
CA LEU A 109 -28.84 -48.27 -32.59
C LEU A 109 -29.85 -47.48 -31.76
N TYR A 110 -29.65 -47.37 -30.46
CA TYR A 110 -30.34 -46.40 -29.61
C TYR A 110 -29.45 -45.15 -29.44
N LYS A 111 -30.03 -43.95 -29.71
CA LYS A 111 -29.35 -42.67 -29.55
C LYS A 111 -30.00 -41.87 -28.41
N LEU A 112 -29.21 -41.33 -27.51
CA LEU A 112 -29.67 -40.45 -26.43
C LEU A 112 -30.28 -39.18 -27.01
N HIS A 113 -31.46 -38.81 -26.57
CA HIS A 113 -32.22 -37.65 -27.07
C HIS A 113 -32.16 -36.45 -26.11
N THR A 114 -31.78 -36.65 -24.84
CA THR A 114 -31.76 -35.60 -23.81
C THR A 114 -30.37 -35.02 -23.58
N GLU A 115 -30.32 -33.68 -23.39
CA GLU A 115 -29.11 -32.96 -22.93
C GLU A 115 -29.25 -32.46 -21.47
N ASP A 116 -30.40 -32.76 -20.83
CA ASP A 116 -30.63 -32.32 -19.44
C ASP A 116 -29.70 -33.08 -18.45
N LYS A 117 -28.80 -32.32 -17.84
CA LYS A 117 -27.84 -32.86 -16.89
C LYS A 117 -28.44 -33.62 -15.69
N LYS A 118 -29.66 -33.26 -15.27
CA LYS A 118 -30.34 -33.98 -14.16
C LYS A 118 -30.78 -35.35 -14.62
N ILE A 119 -31.37 -35.45 -15.82
CA ILE A 119 -31.77 -36.72 -16.42
C ILE A 119 -30.57 -37.61 -16.72
N ILE A 120 -29.47 -37.00 -17.25
CA ILE A 120 -28.23 -37.72 -17.50
C ILE A 120 -27.63 -38.28 -16.19
N ASN A 121 -27.66 -37.52 -15.10
CA ASN A 121 -27.19 -38.02 -13.80
C ASN A 121 -28.07 -39.18 -13.28
N GLU A 122 -29.40 -39.11 -13.43
CA GLU A 122 -30.27 -40.19 -13.04
C GLU A 122 -30.05 -41.45 -13.91
N LEU A 123 -29.82 -41.26 -15.23
CA LEU A 123 -29.49 -42.35 -16.15
C LEU A 123 -28.12 -42.96 -15.84
N ASN A 124 -27.13 -42.15 -15.41
CA ASN A 124 -25.80 -42.63 -14.99
C ASN A 124 -25.92 -43.64 -13.83
N ASP A 125 -26.74 -43.36 -12.83
CA ASP A 125 -27.01 -44.26 -11.73
C ASP A 125 -27.73 -45.55 -12.18
N ILE A 126 -28.64 -45.43 -13.18
CA ILE A 126 -29.38 -46.55 -13.73
C ILE A 126 -28.47 -47.49 -14.56
N PHE A 127 -27.61 -46.94 -15.41
CA PHE A 127 -26.77 -47.72 -16.34
C PHE A 127 -25.53 -48.34 -15.64
N GLY A 128 -24.95 -47.67 -14.64
CA GLY A 128 -23.68 -48.06 -14.04
C GLY A 128 -23.62 -49.52 -13.60
N LYS A 129 -24.56 -49.97 -12.79
CA LYS A 129 -24.62 -51.35 -12.27
C LYS A 129 -24.93 -52.39 -13.35
N PRO A 130 -25.97 -52.23 -14.19
CA PRO A 130 -26.25 -53.14 -15.31
C PRO A 130 -25.06 -53.36 -16.24
N MET A 131 -24.30 -52.32 -16.55
CA MET A 131 -23.08 -52.45 -17.39
C MET A 131 -22.02 -53.31 -16.73
N LEU A 132 -21.80 -53.15 -15.41
CA LEU A 132 -20.86 -54.01 -14.67
C LEU A 132 -21.27 -55.47 -14.62
N ILE A 133 -22.56 -55.72 -14.40
CA ILE A 133 -23.12 -57.09 -14.40
C ILE A 133 -22.92 -57.71 -15.77
N THR A 134 -23.30 -57.00 -16.85
CA THR A 134 -23.17 -57.46 -18.23
C THR A 134 -21.71 -57.73 -18.57
N GLN A 135 -20.76 -56.84 -18.23
CA GLN A 135 -19.34 -57.03 -18.47
C GLN A 135 -18.78 -58.22 -17.68
N GLY A 136 -19.24 -58.41 -16.44
CA GLY A 136 -18.86 -59.54 -15.60
C GLY A 136 -19.29 -60.89 -16.19
N ILE A 137 -20.50 -60.97 -16.77
CA ILE A 137 -21.00 -62.14 -17.44
C ILE A 137 -20.23 -62.39 -18.76
N GLU A 138 -19.93 -61.37 -19.53
CA GLU A 138 -19.12 -61.50 -20.80
C GLU A 138 -17.72 -61.96 -20.54
N LYS A 139 -17.01 -61.48 -19.51
CA LYS A 139 -15.61 -61.82 -19.19
C LYS A 139 -15.45 -63.11 -18.38
N GLY A 140 -16.39 -63.40 -17.48
CA GLY A 140 -16.26 -64.50 -16.49
C GLY A 140 -17.01 -65.79 -16.85
N GLY A 141 -17.77 -65.82 -17.91
CA GLY A 141 -18.73 -66.88 -18.18
C GLY A 141 -19.82 -66.97 -17.09
N SER A 142 -20.79 -67.83 -17.27
CA SER A 142 -21.93 -68.00 -16.33
C SER A 142 -21.57 -68.40 -14.90
N SER A 143 -20.32 -68.75 -14.60
CA SER A 143 -19.83 -69.17 -13.27
C SER A 143 -19.79 -67.99 -12.27
N ALA A 144 -19.69 -66.75 -12.68
CA ALA A 144 -19.57 -65.61 -11.77
C ALA A 144 -20.94 -65.20 -11.12
N PHE A 145 -22.05 -65.51 -11.77
CA PHE A 145 -23.41 -65.13 -11.38
C PHE A 145 -24.42 -66.25 -11.53
N SER A 146 -24.02 -67.57 -11.68
CA SER A 146 -24.96 -68.68 -11.79
C SER A 146 -25.87 -68.73 -10.57
N PRO A 147 -27.19 -68.84 -10.74
CA PRO A 147 -28.09 -69.28 -9.69
C PRO A 147 -27.60 -70.67 -9.27
N ALA A 148 -27.40 -70.88 -7.99
CA ALA A 148 -27.16 -72.21 -7.45
C ALA A 148 -28.28 -73.13 -7.99
N ALA A 149 -27.97 -74.07 -8.85
CA ALA A 149 -28.89 -75.15 -9.20
C ALA A 149 -29.25 -75.82 -7.88
N THR A 150 -30.50 -75.75 -7.49
CA THR A 150 -31.07 -76.59 -6.42
C THR A 150 -31.02 -78.04 -6.90
N GLY A 151 -29.91 -78.67 -6.61
CA GLY A 151 -29.70 -80.08 -6.88
C GLY A 151 -28.32 -80.48 -6.35
N ASP A 152 -28.27 -81.48 -5.52
CA ASP A 152 -27.12 -82.09 -4.93
C ASP A 152 -26.02 -82.42 -5.95
N ASN A 153 -25.09 -81.53 -6.21
CA ASN A 153 -23.73 -81.80 -6.64
C ASN A 153 -23.01 -80.47 -6.98
N ASN A 154 -21.99 -80.18 -6.26
CA ASN A 154 -21.11 -79.02 -6.30
C ASN A 154 -20.22 -78.93 -7.62
N THR A 155 -20.83 -78.92 -8.77
CA THR A 155 -20.15 -78.67 -10.04
C THR A 155 -20.84 -77.52 -10.77
N PRO A 156 -20.15 -76.40 -11.03
CA PRO A 156 -20.72 -75.33 -11.87
C PRO A 156 -20.96 -75.91 -13.28
N ALA A 157 -22.23 -75.85 -13.74
CA ALA A 157 -22.59 -76.25 -15.09
C ALA A 157 -21.79 -75.41 -16.09
N LYS A 158 -20.79 -76.05 -16.75
CA LYS A 158 -20.09 -75.44 -17.88
C LYS A 158 -21.11 -75.34 -19.05
N LEU A 159 -21.42 -74.13 -19.45
CA LEU A 159 -22.21 -73.84 -20.65
C LEU A 159 -21.51 -74.52 -21.85
N PRO A 160 -22.25 -75.07 -22.85
CA PRO A 160 -21.70 -75.54 -24.08
C PRO A 160 -20.90 -74.45 -24.76
N PRO A 161 -19.75 -74.74 -25.36
CA PRO A 161 -18.99 -73.75 -26.12
C PRO A 161 -19.84 -73.22 -27.30
N ASN A 162 -20.03 -71.93 -27.43
CA ASN A 162 -20.86 -71.21 -28.41
C ASN A 162 -22.29 -70.84 -28.03
N THR A 163 -22.73 -70.95 -26.75
CA THR A 163 -24.08 -70.48 -26.36
C THR A 163 -23.95 -69.06 -25.78
N ASP A 164 -24.77 -68.15 -26.29
CA ASP A 164 -24.82 -66.78 -25.74
C ASP A 164 -25.48 -66.82 -24.33
N PRO A 165 -24.73 -66.43 -23.25
CA PRO A 165 -25.23 -66.47 -21.88
C PRO A 165 -26.51 -65.63 -21.69
N PHE A 166 -26.64 -64.53 -22.43
CA PHE A 166 -27.76 -63.63 -22.29
C PHE A 166 -29.06 -64.21 -22.91
N ALA A 167 -28.96 -65.00 -23.94
CA ALA A 167 -30.12 -65.69 -24.50
C ALA A 167 -30.71 -66.74 -23.53
N ILE A 168 -29.90 -67.24 -22.61
CA ILE A 168 -30.35 -68.15 -21.54
C ILE A 168 -30.96 -67.32 -20.43
N ILE A 169 -30.28 -66.24 -19.97
CA ILE A 169 -30.75 -65.38 -18.88
C ILE A 169 -32.12 -64.72 -19.27
N ALA A 170 -32.34 -64.34 -20.51
CA ALA A 170 -33.58 -63.75 -20.98
C ALA A 170 -34.78 -64.75 -20.91
N LYS A 171 -34.54 -66.02 -20.82
CA LYS A 171 -35.56 -67.10 -20.67
C LYS A 171 -35.80 -67.49 -19.23
N LEU A 172 -35.04 -66.99 -18.27
CA LEU A 172 -35.19 -67.28 -16.86
C LEU A 172 -36.43 -66.57 -16.28
N PRO A 173 -37.12 -67.17 -15.28
CA PRO A 173 -38.13 -66.47 -14.52
C PRO A 173 -37.61 -65.16 -13.89
N GLN A 174 -38.43 -64.14 -13.82
CA GLN A 174 -38.06 -62.82 -13.29
C GLN A 174 -37.48 -62.86 -11.88
N ASP A 175 -37.96 -63.79 -11.04
CA ASP A 175 -37.47 -64.00 -9.69
C ASP A 175 -35.99 -64.44 -9.64
N GLN A 176 -35.55 -65.23 -10.62
CA GLN A 176 -34.15 -65.66 -10.73
C GLN A 176 -33.22 -64.56 -11.22
N ILE A 177 -33.74 -63.71 -12.13
CA ILE A 177 -33.00 -62.51 -12.61
C ILE A 177 -32.86 -61.51 -11.45
N ASN A 178 -33.93 -61.34 -10.66
CA ASN A 178 -33.89 -60.48 -9.47
C ASN A 178 -32.89 -61.03 -8.40
N ALA A 179 -32.84 -62.33 -8.17
CA ALA A 179 -31.86 -62.95 -7.25
C ALA A 179 -30.41 -62.79 -7.75
N MET A 180 -30.17 -62.79 -9.07
CA MET A 180 -28.86 -62.50 -9.64
C MET A 180 -28.52 -61.03 -9.45
N LYS A 181 -29.49 -60.11 -9.64
CA LYS A 181 -29.33 -58.67 -9.38
C LYS A 181 -28.98 -58.38 -7.91
N GLU A 182 -29.71 -58.99 -6.99
CA GLU A 182 -29.44 -58.85 -5.52
C GLU A 182 -28.05 -59.34 -5.15
N LYS A 183 -27.61 -60.48 -5.65
CA LYS A 183 -26.23 -60.96 -5.41
C LYS A 183 -25.16 -60.06 -6.05
N ALA A 184 -25.42 -59.44 -7.19
CA ALA A 184 -24.58 -58.48 -7.78
C ALA A 184 -24.56 -57.15 -6.97
N ASP A 185 -25.73 -56.71 -6.52
CA ASP A 185 -25.88 -55.53 -5.67
C ASP A 185 -25.18 -55.71 -4.33
N GLU A 186 -25.21 -56.92 -3.73
CA GLU A 186 -24.41 -57.21 -2.53
C GLU A 186 -22.88 -57.08 -2.78
N LYS A 187 -22.38 -57.57 -3.92
CA LYS A 187 -20.99 -57.42 -4.32
C LYS A 187 -20.58 -55.98 -4.57
N PHE A 188 -21.48 -55.19 -5.15
CA PHE A 188 -21.25 -53.79 -5.47
C PHE A 188 -21.66 -52.82 -4.35
N LYS A 189 -22.27 -53.31 -3.26
CA LYS A 189 -22.75 -52.50 -2.13
C LYS A 189 -21.65 -51.70 -1.45
N ASN A 190 -20.44 -52.22 -1.43
CA ASN A 190 -19.27 -51.57 -0.84
C ASN A 190 -18.40 -50.87 -1.90
N MET A 191 -18.80 -50.90 -3.19
CA MET A 191 -18.09 -50.17 -4.25
C MET A 191 -18.51 -48.72 -4.26
N PRO A 192 -17.55 -47.74 -4.22
CA PRO A 192 -17.87 -46.33 -4.39
C PRO A 192 -18.48 -46.06 -5.78
N GLY A 193 -19.42 -45.11 -5.83
CA GLY A 193 -20.10 -44.75 -7.10
C GLY A 193 -19.14 -44.35 -8.22
N SER A 194 -18.02 -43.70 -7.89
CA SER A 194 -16.96 -43.34 -8.84
C SER A 194 -16.33 -44.56 -9.54
N MET A 195 -16.12 -45.64 -8.78
CA MET A 195 -15.55 -46.89 -9.32
C MET A 195 -16.56 -47.63 -10.20
N VAL A 196 -17.85 -47.58 -9.85
CA VAL A 196 -18.94 -48.10 -10.67
C VAL A 196 -19.00 -47.36 -12.02
N THR A 197 -18.99 -46.02 -11.97
CA THR A 197 -19.00 -45.19 -13.20
C THR A 197 -17.75 -45.43 -14.05
N GLN A 198 -16.55 -45.44 -13.47
CA GLN A 198 -15.30 -45.68 -14.20
C GLN A 198 -15.27 -47.05 -14.89
N SER A 199 -15.77 -48.07 -14.23
CA SER A 199 -15.83 -49.43 -14.81
C SER A 199 -16.91 -49.51 -15.92
N ALA A 200 -18.06 -48.83 -15.75
CA ALA A 200 -19.12 -48.73 -16.76
C ALA A 200 -18.65 -47.96 -18.00
N VAL A 201 -17.85 -46.90 -17.84
CA VAL A 201 -17.24 -46.14 -18.94
C VAL A 201 -16.34 -47.03 -19.78
N SER A 202 -15.59 -47.97 -19.17
CA SER A 202 -14.79 -48.94 -19.90
C SER A 202 -15.67 -49.87 -20.78
N TYR A 203 -16.87 -50.19 -20.33
CA TYR A 203 -17.87 -50.91 -21.15
C TYR A 203 -18.32 -50.06 -22.35
N ILE A 204 -18.64 -48.80 -22.14
CA ILE A 204 -19.06 -47.84 -23.18
C ILE A 204 -17.93 -47.64 -24.21
N GLU A 205 -16.66 -47.54 -23.77
CA GLU A 205 -15.53 -47.42 -24.67
C GLU A 205 -15.46 -48.62 -25.63
N ASN A 206 -15.59 -49.81 -25.09
CA ASN A 206 -15.61 -51.02 -25.91
C ASN A 206 -16.79 -51.08 -26.89
N GLU A 207 -17.94 -50.57 -26.44
CA GLU A 207 -19.16 -50.50 -27.28
C GLU A 207 -18.99 -49.48 -28.40
N TYR A 208 -18.41 -48.30 -28.10
CA TYR A 208 -18.12 -47.25 -29.11
C TYR A 208 -17.13 -47.76 -30.17
N LYS A 209 -16.13 -48.56 -29.79
CA LYS A 209 -15.22 -49.20 -30.76
C LYS A 209 -15.97 -50.18 -31.67
N LYS A 210 -16.92 -50.95 -31.13
CA LYS A 210 -17.74 -51.89 -31.91
C LYS A 210 -18.70 -51.15 -32.86
N ILE A 211 -19.21 -50.00 -32.47
CA ILE A 211 -20.08 -49.15 -33.30
C ILE A 211 -19.29 -48.44 -34.40
N GLY A 212 -17.96 -48.31 -34.24
CA GLY A 212 -17.07 -47.64 -35.18
C GLY A 212 -16.79 -46.17 -34.83
N ILE A 213 -17.14 -45.75 -33.62
CA ILE A 213 -16.83 -44.42 -33.10
C ILE A 213 -15.36 -44.33 -32.80
N ASN A 214 -14.71 -43.28 -33.29
CA ASN A 214 -13.28 -43.05 -33.04
C ASN A 214 -13.09 -42.44 -31.63
N THR A 215 -12.79 -43.32 -30.65
CA THR A 215 -12.59 -42.92 -29.25
C THR A 215 -11.37 -42.02 -29.04
N ASP A 216 -10.31 -42.12 -29.90
CA ASP A 216 -9.13 -41.25 -29.83
C ASP A 216 -9.47 -39.82 -30.25
N LYS A 217 -10.41 -39.66 -31.21
CA LYS A 217 -10.92 -38.35 -31.61
C LYS A 217 -11.79 -37.76 -30.52
N LEU A 218 -12.62 -38.57 -29.85
CA LEU A 218 -13.44 -38.15 -28.70
C LEU A 218 -12.57 -37.64 -27.58
N GLN A 219 -11.54 -38.41 -27.22
CA GLN A 219 -10.52 -38.07 -26.21
C GLN A 219 -9.84 -36.76 -26.55
N SER A 220 -9.28 -36.64 -27.76
CA SER A 220 -8.57 -35.44 -28.19
C SER A 220 -9.46 -34.21 -28.18
N ASN A 221 -10.70 -34.34 -28.60
CA ASN A 221 -11.68 -33.26 -28.63
C ASN A 221 -12.03 -32.79 -27.20
N PHE A 222 -12.21 -33.70 -26.26
CA PHE A 222 -12.48 -33.40 -24.86
C PHE A 222 -11.29 -32.66 -24.22
N ILE A 223 -10.05 -33.17 -24.45
CA ILE A 223 -8.83 -32.55 -23.92
C ILE A 223 -8.63 -31.13 -24.48
N LEU A 224 -8.80 -30.97 -25.81
CA LEU A 224 -8.65 -29.67 -26.47
C LEU A 224 -9.70 -28.67 -26.01
N THR A 225 -10.96 -29.11 -25.86
CA THR A 225 -12.05 -28.24 -25.38
C THR A 225 -11.84 -27.81 -23.92
N SER A 226 -11.46 -28.75 -23.04
CA SER A 226 -11.16 -28.48 -21.64
C SER A 226 -9.90 -27.63 -21.49
N GLY A 227 -8.85 -27.90 -22.27
CA GLY A 227 -7.66 -27.07 -22.34
C GLY A 227 -7.95 -25.66 -22.86
N GLY A 228 -8.82 -25.52 -23.86
CA GLY A 228 -9.28 -24.24 -24.36
C GLY A 228 -10.05 -23.42 -23.29
N LYS A 229 -10.91 -24.08 -22.51
CA LYS A 229 -11.60 -23.45 -21.34
C LYS A 229 -10.59 -23.01 -20.26
N MET A 230 -9.58 -23.83 -19.96
CA MET A 230 -8.50 -23.45 -19.02
C MET A 230 -7.71 -22.23 -19.50
N LEU A 231 -7.36 -22.18 -20.78
CA LEU A 231 -6.71 -21.02 -21.39
C LEU A 231 -7.56 -19.76 -21.27
N LEU A 232 -8.86 -19.85 -21.58
CA LEU A 232 -9.79 -18.74 -21.45
C LEU A 232 -9.87 -18.23 -20.01
N LEU A 233 -10.01 -19.14 -19.03
CA LEU A 233 -10.03 -18.79 -17.61
C LEU A 233 -8.72 -18.12 -17.17
N SER A 234 -7.57 -18.65 -17.63
CA SER A 234 -6.28 -18.05 -17.35
C SER A 234 -6.13 -16.64 -17.96
N LEU A 235 -6.66 -16.42 -19.17
CA LEU A 235 -6.69 -15.10 -19.80
C LEU A 235 -7.58 -14.12 -19.04
N VAL A 236 -8.75 -14.56 -18.56
CA VAL A 236 -9.64 -13.75 -17.72
C VAL A 236 -8.98 -13.41 -16.40
N SER A 237 -8.35 -14.39 -15.74
CA SER A 237 -7.59 -14.17 -14.49
C SER A 237 -6.44 -13.18 -14.70
N MET A 238 -5.68 -13.33 -15.80
CA MET A 238 -4.61 -12.40 -16.19
C MET A 238 -5.14 -10.99 -16.40
N ALA A 239 -6.20 -10.82 -17.17
CA ALA A 239 -6.81 -9.52 -17.43
C ALA A 239 -7.32 -8.88 -16.12
N ALA A 240 -7.99 -9.65 -15.26
CA ALA A 240 -8.40 -9.18 -13.93
C ALA A 240 -7.22 -8.73 -13.09
N THR A 241 -6.14 -9.50 -13.04
CA THR A 241 -4.90 -9.16 -12.30
C THR A 241 -4.26 -7.87 -12.79
N VAL A 242 -4.20 -7.66 -14.12
CA VAL A 242 -3.65 -6.44 -14.72
C VAL A 242 -4.51 -5.22 -14.33
N ILE A 243 -5.84 -5.33 -14.48
CA ILE A 243 -6.76 -4.23 -14.13
C ILE A 243 -6.72 -3.94 -12.62
N VAL A 244 -6.70 -4.95 -11.77
CA VAL A 244 -6.53 -4.80 -10.31
C VAL A 244 -5.23 -4.07 -9.98
N SER A 245 -4.11 -4.46 -10.61
CA SER A 245 -2.81 -3.82 -10.39
C SER A 245 -2.84 -2.35 -10.79
N LEU A 246 -3.46 -2.03 -11.92
CA LEU A 246 -3.60 -0.66 -12.42
C LEU A 246 -4.50 0.18 -11.48
N LEU A 247 -5.64 -0.36 -11.06
CA LEU A 247 -6.54 0.34 -10.14
C LEU A 247 -5.91 0.53 -8.76
N ALA A 248 -5.23 -0.49 -8.22
CA ALA A 248 -4.53 -0.41 -6.94
C ALA A 248 -3.41 0.65 -6.98
N ALA A 249 -2.62 0.68 -8.05
CA ALA A 249 -1.59 1.71 -8.26
C ALA A 249 -2.20 3.11 -8.36
N LYS A 250 -3.30 3.27 -9.11
CA LYS A 250 -4.02 4.55 -9.26
C LYS A 250 -4.57 5.05 -7.91
N VAL A 251 -5.19 4.18 -7.13
CA VAL A 251 -5.71 4.51 -5.79
C VAL A 251 -4.58 4.91 -4.85
N ALA A 252 -3.51 4.13 -4.79
CA ALA A 252 -2.38 4.40 -3.91
C ALA A 252 -1.63 5.69 -4.30
N ALA A 253 -1.39 5.92 -5.60
CA ALA A 253 -0.76 7.14 -6.09
C ALA A 253 -1.64 8.37 -5.85
N GLY A 254 -2.95 8.25 -6.08
CA GLY A 254 -3.93 9.28 -5.79
C GLY A 254 -3.98 9.65 -4.30
N LEU A 255 -4.01 8.64 -3.41
CA LEU A 255 -3.92 8.85 -1.97
C LEU A 255 -2.61 9.58 -1.60
N GLY A 256 -1.46 9.12 -2.14
CA GLY A 256 -0.16 9.75 -1.88
C GLY A 256 -0.11 11.21 -2.33
N ARG A 257 -0.67 11.52 -3.52
CA ARG A 257 -0.81 12.90 -4.00
C ARG A 257 -1.64 13.76 -3.05
N ASP A 258 -2.80 13.25 -2.65
CA ASP A 258 -3.75 14.02 -1.82
C ASP A 258 -3.20 14.24 -0.40
N LEU A 259 -2.51 13.25 0.16
CA LEU A 259 -1.82 13.40 1.44
C LEU A 259 -0.69 14.42 1.36
N ARG A 260 0.18 14.36 0.33
CA ARG A 260 1.26 15.36 0.13
C ARG A 260 0.69 16.77 0.03
N LYS A 261 -0.36 16.95 -0.80
CA LYS A 261 -1.03 18.25 -0.94
C LYS A 261 -1.56 18.77 0.40
N LYS A 262 -2.24 17.91 1.17
CA LYS A 262 -2.83 18.31 2.46
C LYS A 262 -1.77 18.60 3.52
N VAL A 263 -0.75 17.75 3.62
CA VAL A 263 0.36 17.95 4.57
C VAL A 263 1.11 19.24 4.23
N PHE A 264 1.47 19.44 2.95
CA PHE A 264 2.17 20.64 2.53
C PHE A 264 1.35 21.90 2.81
N ARG A 265 0.06 21.91 2.43
CA ARG A 265 -0.84 23.03 2.72
C ARG A 265 -0.98 23.30 4.22
N LYS A 266 -1.01 22.24 5.03
CA LYS A 266 -1.11 22.40 6.50
C LYS A 266 0.17 23.01 7.06
N VAL A 267 1.34 22.52 6.64
CA VAL A 267 2.66 22.98 7.07
C VAL A 267 2.91 24.42 6.65
N THR A 268 2.52 24.83 5.43
CA THR A 268 2.67 26.22 4.98
C THR A 268 1.80 27.22 5.75
N ASN A 269 0.76 26.73 6.41
CA ASN A 269 -0.13 27.56 7.26
C ASN A 269 0.21 27.45 8.77
N PHE A 270 1.26 26.73 9.14
CA PHE A 270 1.71 26.66 10.53
C PHE A 270 2.22 28.04 11.00
N SER A 271 1.96 28.37 12.24
CA SER A 271 2.67 29.43 12.94
C SER A 271 4.05 28.91 13.41
N ASN A 272 4.88 29.81 13.96
CA ASN A 272 6.18 29.37 14.50
C ASN A 272 6.00 28.38 15.66
N ALA A 273 4.94 28.49 16.43
CA ALA A 273 4.64 27.57 17.54
C ALA A 273 4.49 26.11 17.08
N GLU A 274 3.81 25.86 15.95
CA GLU A 274 3.73 24.53 15.38
C GLU A 274 5.05 24.08 14.75
N PHE A 275 5.81 25.01 14.14
CA PHE A 275 7.14 24.69 13.61
C PHE A 275 8.12 24.29 14.71
N ASP A 276 8.06 24.95 15.87
CA ASP A 276 8.91 24.62 17.03
C ASP A 276 8.59 23.24 17.61
N LYS A 277 7.32 22.80 17.51
CA LYS A 277 6.89 21.45 17.90
C LYS A 277 7.44 20.37 16.98
N PHE A 278 7.63 20.65 15.71
CA PHE A 278 8.12 19.73 14.70
C PHE A 278 9.47 20.20 14.15
N SER A 279 10.50 19.36 14.19
CA SER A 279 11.74 19.70 13.50
C SER A 279 11.54 19.69 11.97
N THR A 280 12.23 20.56 11.24
CA THR A 280 12.19 20.63 9.77
C THR A 280 12.48 19.27 9.13
N ALA A 281 13.48 18.54 9.63
CA ALA A 281 13.83 17.19 9.16
C ALA A 281 12.66 16.20 9.33
N SER A 282 11.93 16.32 10.46
CA SER A 282 10.74 15.51 10.71
C SER A 282 9.61 15.82 9.73
N LEU A 283 9.35 17.10 9.46
CA LEU A 283 8.32 17.53 8.49
C LEU A 283 8.64 17.07 7.06
N ILE A 284 9.90 17.13 6.66
CA ILE A 284 10.35 16.60 5.37
C ILE A 284 10.07 15.09 5.29
N THR A 285 10.48 14.32 6.30
CA THR A 285 10.25 12.87 6.34
C THR A 285 8.76 12.52 6.30
N ARG A 286 7.92 13.26 7.04
CA ARG A 286 6.44 13.08 7.08
C ARG A 286 5.79 13.43 5.74
N SER A 287 6.35 14.40 5.01
CA SER A 287 5.85 14.83 3.69
C SER A 287 6.28 13.92 2.54
N THR A 288 7.34 13.12 2.72
CA THR A 288 7.95 12.28 1.69
C THR A 288 7.90 10.79 2.05
N ASN A 289 8.82 10.32 2.88
CA ASN A 289 9.02 8.90 3.18
C ASN A 289 7.82 8.26 3.89
N ASP A 290 7.21 8.94 4.86
CA ASP A 290 6.06 8.39 5.59
C ASP A 290 4.86 8.22 4.66
N ILE A 291 4.62 9.16 3.75
CA ILE A 291 3.57 9.03 2.73
C ILE A 291 3.89 7.88 1.76
N GLN A 292 5.15 7.70 1.37
CA GLN A 292 5.56 6.60 0.52
C GLN A 292 5.33 5.23 1.19
N GLN A 293 5.60 5.10 2.50
CA GLN A 293 5.31 3.87 3.25
C GLN A 293 3.81 3.55 3.27
N VAL A 294 2.97 4.56 3.50
CA VAL A 294 1.50 4.40 3.45
C VAL A 294 1.04 4.02 2.05
N GLN A 295 1.60 4.64 1.00
CA GLN A 295 1.30 4.33 -0.39
C GLN A 295 1.64 2.89 -0.75
N THR A 296 2.84 2.43 -0.38
CA THR A 296 3.30 1.05 -0.63
C THR A 296 2.41 0.03 0.07
N LEU A 297 2.08 0.26 1.35
CA LEU A 297 1.16 -0.62 2.06
C LEU A 297 -0.22 -0.64 1.39
N MET A 298 -0.72 0.50 0.90
CA MET A 298 -2.03 0.57 0.24
C MET A 298 -2.09 -0.29 -1.01
N VAL A 299 -1.04 -0.30 -1.85
CA VAL A 299 -0.95 -1.20 -3.01
C VAL A 299 -1.03 -2.66 -2.56
N MET A 300 -0.27 -3.03 -1.52
CA MET A 300 -0.27 -4.41 -1.01
C MET A 300 -1.59 -4.81 -0.37
N MET A 301 -2.22 -3.91 0.38
CA MET A 301 -3.53 -4.16 0.96
C MET A 301 -4.58 -4.44 -0.11
N LEU A 302 -4.64 -3.61 -1.15
CA LEU A 302 -5.62 -3.77 -2.23
C LEU A 302 -5.40 -5.04 -3.07
N ARG A 303 -4.15 -5.53 -3.17
CA ARG A 303 -3.83 -6.70 -3.99
C ARG A 303 -3.78 -8.00 -3.19
N ILE A 304 -3.25 -7.98 -1.97
CA ILE A 304 -2.95 -9.20 -1.21
C ILE A 304 -3.96 -9.44 -0.10
N VAL A 305 -4.27 -8.39 0.71
CA VAL A 305 -5.12 -8.55 1.89
C VAL A 305 -6.56 -8.91 1.53
N PHE A 306 -7.06 -8.46 0.37
CA PHE A 306 -8.38 -8.87 -0.11
C PHE A 306 -8.34 -10.19 -0.87
N TYR A 307 -7.31 -10.43 -1.68
CA TYR A 307 -7.22 -11.63 -2.51
C TYR A 307 -6.96 -12.91 -1.68
N ALA A 308 -6.00 -12.86 -0.76
CA ALA A 308 -5.58 -14.05 -0.04
C ALA A 308 -6.70 -14.71 0.82
N PRO A 309 -7.56 -13.96 1.57
CA PRO A 309 -8.70 -14.57 2.24
C PRO A 309 -9.72 -15.21 1.29
N ILE A 310 -10.00 -14.56 0.14
CA ILE A 310 -10.93 -15.10 -0.85
C ILE A 310 -10.39 -16.42 -1.41
N LEU A 311 -9.10 -16.44 -1.78
CA LEU A 311 -8.44 -17.63 -2.28
C LEU A 311 -8.35 -18.74 -1.21
N GLY A 312 -7.97 -18.40 0.03
CA GLY A 312 -7.84 -19.36 1.12
C GLY A 312 -9.19 -19.98 1.52
N ILE A 313 -10.22 -19.17 1.72
CA ILE A 313 -11.57 -19.65 2.06
C ILE A 313 -12.15 -20.44 0.90
N GLY A 314 -12.05 -19.92 -0.32
CA GLY A 314 -12.50 -20.61 -1.52
C GLY A 314 -11.80 -21.96 -1.73
N GLY A 315 -10.48 -22.02 -1.50
CA GLY A 315 -9.72 -23.26 -1.53
C GLY A 315 -10.19 -24.27 -0.49
N ILE A 316 -10.43 -23.84 0.75
CA ILE A 316 -10.97 -24.71 1.80
C ILE A 316 -12.34 -25.26 1.40
N ILE A 317 -13.25 -24.42 0.87
CA ILE A 317 -14.57 -24.87 0.41
C ILE A 317 -14.40 -25.93 -0.70
N LYS A 318 -13.52 -25.68 -1.67
CA LYS A 318 -13.26 -26.63 -2.78
C LYS A 318 -12.76 -27.97 -2.27
N VAL A 319 -11.84 -27.98 -1.33
CA VAL A 319 -11.32 -29.21 -0.71
C VAL A 319 -12.42 -29.97 0.01
N LEU A 320 -13.22 -29.29 0.83
CA LEU A 320 -14.31 -29.94 1.58
C LEU A 320 -15.41 -30.50 0.66
N THR A 321 -15.56 -29.92 -0.55
CA THR A 321 -16.51 -30.43 -1.55
C THR A 321 -15.94 -31.58 -2.39
N THR A 322 -14.60 -31.68 -2.51
CA THR A 322 -13.92 -32.77 -3.25
C THR A 322 -13.89 -34.05 -2.43
N ASP A 323 -13.33 -34.00 -1.23
CA ASP A 323 -13.31 -35.15 -0.31
C ASP A 323 -13.18 -34.68 1.16
N LEU A 324 -14.21 -34.93 1.96
CA LEU A 324 -14.23 -34.56 3.36
C LEU A 324 -13.26 -35.38 4.20
N SER A 325 -12.97 -36.62 3.78
CA SER A 325 -12.11 -37.56 4.54
C SER A 325 -10.67 -37.09 4.63
N MET A 326 -10.19 -36.31 3.63
CA MET A 326 -8.84 -35.76 3.58
C MET A 326 -8.75 -34.32 4.12
N GLY A 327 -9.85 -33.68 4.49
CA GLY A 327 -9.88 -32.30 4.98
C GLY A 327 -8.99 -32.02 6.20
N TRP A 328 -8.77 -33.03 7.06
CA TRP A 328 -7.88 -32.93 8.23
C TRP A 328 -6.42 -32.63 7.86
N ILE A 329 -5.93 -33.06 6.67
CA ILE A 329 -4.57 -32.79 6.19
C ILE A 329 -4.35 -31.30 6.04
N ILE A 330 -5.36 -30.58 5.52
CA ILE A 330 -5.30 -29.13 5.39
C ILE A 330 -5.28 -28.44 6.75
N ALA A 331 -6.08 -28.94 7.70
CA ALA A 331 -6.05 -28.41 9.06
C ALA A 331 -4.66 -28.56 9.68
N VAL A 332 -4.01 -29.72 9.51
CA VAL A 332 -2.63 -29.96 9.96
C VAL A 332 -1.66 -29.02 9.26
N ALA A 333 -1.77 -28.86 7.92
CA ALA A 333 -0.92 -27.95 7.16
C ALA A 333 -1.04 -26.49 7.63
N VAL A 334 -2.27 -26.00 7.79
CA VAL A 334 -2.56 -24.64 8.28
C VAL A 334 -2.03 -24.43 9.70
N ILE A 335 -2.25 -25.38 10.62
CA ILE A 335 -1.74 -25.32 11.99
C ILE A 335 -0.21 -25.31 12.00
N ALA A 336 0.45 -26.15 11.19
CA ALA A 336 1.90 -26.21 11.10
C ALA A 336 2.47 -24.86 10.61
N ILE A 337 1.88 -24.27 9.57
CA ILE A 337 2.29 -22.97 9.03
C ILE A 337 2.06 -21.86 10.04
N LEU A 338 0.88 -21.79 10.65
CA LEU A 338 0.58 -20.77 11.66
C LEU A 338 1.52 -20.89 12.86
N SER A 339 1.81 -22.11 13.33
CA SER A 339 2.75 -22.35 14.43
C SER A 339 4.15 -21.88 14.07
N LEU A 340 4.63 -22.19 12.87
CA LEU A 340 5.93 -21.72 12.36
C LEU A 340 5.98 -20.19 12.31
N VAL A 341 4.97 -19.57 11.70
CA VAL A 341 4.90 -18.10 11.54
C VAL A 341 4.84 -17.41 12.91
N ILE A 342 3.92 -17.83 13.79
CA ILE A 342 3.76 -17.24 15.13
C ILE A 342 5.05 -17.46 15.95
N GLY A 343 5.64 -18.64 15.92
CA GLY A 343 6.89 -18.95 16.62
C GLY A 343 8.04 -18.06 16.17
N LEU A 344 8.28 -17.96 14.85
CA LEU A 344 9.33 -17.11 14.30
C LEU A 344 9.12 -15.62 14.61
N PHE A 345 7.89 -15.12 14.46
CA PHE A 345 7.58 -13.71 14.74
C PHE A 345 7.66 -13.37 16.22
N SER A 346 7.27 -14.28 17.11
CA SER A 346 7.40 -14.09 18.57
C SER A 346 8.86 -13.87 18.98
N ILE A 347 9.80 -14.55 18.33
CA ILE A 347 11.23 -14.38 18.56
C ILE A 347 11.79 -13.15 17.83
N ALA A 348 11.31 -12.86 16.63
CA ALA A 348 11.84 -11.80 15.77
C ALA A 348 11.42 -10.40 16.20
N ILE A 349 10.16 -10.19 16.62
CA ILE A 349 9.62 -8.85 16.95
C ILE A 349 10.42 -8.14 18.07
N PRO A 350 10.76 -8.78 19.21
CA PRO A 350 11.58 -8.13 20.23
C PRO A 350 12.97 -7.74 19.70
N ARG A 351 13.55 -8.57 18.82
CA ARG A 351 14.86 -8.32 18.21
C ARG A 351 14.81 -7.18 17.20
N PHE A 352 13.75 -7.06 16.40
CA PHE A 352 13.56 -5.91 15.53
C PHE A 352 13.49 -4.59 16.31
N LYS A 353 12.78 -4.57 17.45
CA LYS A 353 12.76 -3.40 18.34
C LYS A 353 14.16 -3.07 18.88
N ARG A 354 14.97 -4.09 19.19
CA ARG A 354 16.36 -3.90 19.63
C ARG A 354 17.24 -3.36 18.50
N ILE A 355 17.11 -3.87 17.29
CA ILE A 355 17.80 -3.36 16.09
C ILE A 355 17.52 -1.87 15.92
N GLN A 356 16.26 -1.44 16.04
CA GLN A 356 15.90 -0.04 15.91
C GLN A 356 16.65 0.84 16.95
N LYS A 357 16.66 0.43 18.22
CA LYS A 357 17.41 1.14 19.26
C LYS A 357 18.91 1.21 18.98
N LEU A 358 19.49 0.15 18.42
CA LEU A 358 20.91 0.10 18.06
C LEU A 358 21.22 0.99 16.84
N VAL A 359 20.32 1.05 15.86
CA VAL A 359 20.41 2.00 14.72
C VAL A 359 20.36 3.44 15.22
N ASP A 360 19.41 3.77 16.12
CA ASP A 360 19.29 5.10 16.70
C ASP A 360 20.58 5.50 17.46
N LYS A 361 21.17 4.54 18.20
CA LYS A 361 22.44 4.73 18.89
C LYS A 361 23.60 5.00 17.92
N ILE A 362 23.71 4.24 16.83
CA ILE A 362 24.75 4.46 15.80
C ILE A 362 24.54 5.81 15.14
N ASN A 363 23.31 6.17 14.78
CA ASN A 363 22.99 7.47 14.21
C ASN A 363 23.38 8.63 15.14
N LEU A 364 23.15 8.47 16.46
CA LEU A 364 23.58 9.45 17.45
C LEU A 364 25.10 9.59 17.46
N ILE A 365 25.85 8.48 17.59
CA ILE A 365 27.31 8.47 17.57
C ILE A 365 27.85 9.13 16.30
N THR A 366 27.30 8.75 15.13
CA THR A 366 27.72 9.31 13.85
C THR A 366 27.45 10.81 13.77
N ARG A 367 26.27 11.25 14.22
CA ARG A 367 25.92 12.69 14.25
C ARG A 367 26.86 13.48 15.14
N GLU A 368 27.11 13.00 16.37
CA GLU A 368 28.06 13.62 17.31
C GLU A 368 29.46 13.73 16.70
N SER A 369 29.96 12.63 16.09
CA SER A 369 31.26 12.60 15.46
C SER A 369 31.39 13.55 14.27
N LEU A 370 30.37 13.59 13.39
CA LEU A 370 30.37 14.49 12.22
C LEU A 370 30.26 15.96 12.62
N THR A 371 29.40 16.28 13.59
CA THR A 371 29.24 17.65 14.09
C THR A 371 30.50 18.11 14.85
N GLY A 372 31.08 17.22 15.65
CA GLY A 372 32.27 17.47 16.45
C GLY A 372 33.62 17.17 15.77
N MET A 373 33.63 16.95 14.44
CA MET A 373 34.85 16.49 13.74
C MET A 373 36.07 17.36 13.96
N LEU A 374 35.92 18.68 14.00
CA LEU A 374 37.02 19.61 14.28
C LEU A 374 37.55 19.41 15.69
N VAL A 375 36.67 19.21 16.66
CA VAL A 375 37.05 18.96 18.05
C VAL A 375 37.78 17.62 18.18
N ILE A 376 37.23 16.55 17.58
CA ILE A 376 37.85 15.22 17.60
C ILE A 376 39.26 15.26 17.01
N ARG A 377 39.46 16.00 15.91
CA ARG A 377 40.80 16.19 15.30
C ARG A 377 41.73 17.05 16.14
N ALA A 378 41.21 18.15 16.68
CA ALA A 378 42.01 19.05 17.51
C ALA A 378 42.53 18.36 18.77
N PHE A 379 41.75 17.45 19.36
CA PHE A 379 42.13 16.70 20.56
C PHE A 379 42.73 15.31 20.27
N ASN A 380 42.93 14.94 18.98
CA ASN A 380 43.49 13.66 18.52
C ASN A 380 42.77 12.43 19.07
N ASN A 381 41.42 12.52 19.16
CA ASN A 381 40.54 11.50 19.78
C ASN A 381 39.89 10.56 18.77
N GLN A 382 40.37 10.51 17.51
CA GLN A 382 39.79 9.68 16.43
C GLN A 382 39.64 8.21 16.84
N LYS A 383 40.70 7.62 17.43
CA LYS A 383 40.71 6.21 17.88
C LYS A 383 39.66 5.92 18.96
N HIS A 384 39.35 6.89 19.80
CA HIS A 384 38.34 6.76 20.85
C HIS A 384 36.92 6.69 20.21
N GLU A 385 36.62 7.62 19.31
CA GLU A 385 35.34 7.66 18.63
C GLU A 385 35.16 6.45 17.71
N GLU A 386 36.23 5.99 17.04
CA GLU A 386 36.22 4.77 16.24
C GLU A 386 35.85 3.53 17.07
N LYS A 387 36.45 3.38 18.27
CA LYS A 387 36.11 2.30 19.21
C LYS A 387 34.66 2.38 19.69
N LYS A 388 34.18 3.59 19.96
CA LYS A 388 32.77 3.84 20.37
C LYS A 388 31.80 3.44 19.27
N PHE A 389 32.10 3.82 18.01
CA PHE A 389 31.34 3.45 16.84
C PHE A 389 31.38 1.94 16.62
N GLU A 390 32.58 1.33 16.63
CA GLU A 390 32.75 -0.10 16.35
C GLU A 390 32.00 -0.98 17.37
N LYS A 391 31.99 -0.60 18.66
CA LYS A 391 31.18 -1.30 19.67
C LYS A 391 29.68 -1.29 19.31
N GLY A 392 29.15 -0.13 18.91
CA GLY A 392 27.75 0.00 18.46
C GLY A 392 27.48 -0.82 17.22
N ASN A 393 28.40 -0.78 16.26
CA ASN A 393 28.34 -1.51 14.99
C ASN A 393 28.33 -3.03 15.22
N GLN A 394 29.20 -3.55 16.10
CA GLN A 394 29.23 -4.97 16.47
C GLN A 394 27.94 -5.43 17.12
N ASP A 395 27.36 -4.64 18.04
CA ASP A 395 26.10 -4.95 18.69
C ASP A 395 24.95 -5.01 17.67
N LEU A 396 24.93 -4.07 16.74
CA LEU A 396 23.96 -4.04 15.63
C LEU A 396 24.15 -5.26 14.72
N THR A 397 25.38 -5.53 14.30
CA THR A 397 25.72 -6.65 13.42
C THR A 397 25.32 -7.99 14.04
N LYS A 398 25.65 -8.23 15.31
CA LYS A 398 25.27 -9.48 16.03
C LYS A 398 23.73 -9.65 16.06
N THR A 399 23.01 -8.57 16.34
CA THR A 399 21.54 -8.63 16.42
C THR A 399 20.91 -8.83 15.03
N ASN A 400 21.40 -8.12 14.01
CA ASN A 400 20.98 -8.29 12.63
C ASN A 400 21.26 -9.71 12.11
N LEU A 401 22.45 -10.23 12.37
CA LEU A 401 22.85 -11.58 11.95
C LEU A 401 21.92 -12.64 12.55
N PHE A 402 21.58 -12.49 13.85
CA PHE A 402 20.64 -13.40 14.50
C PHE A 402 19.26 -13.36 13.81
N VAL A 403 18.71 -12.15 13.56
CA VAL A 403 17.40 -12.00 12.90
C VAL A 403 17.46 -12.50 11.46
N SER A 404 18.53 -12.20 10.72
CA SER A 404 18.69 -12.67 9.34
C SER A 404 18.76 -14.19 9.27
N ARG A 405 19.50 -14.85 10.18
CA ARG A 405 19.53 -16.32 10.27
C ARG A 405 18.16 -16.92 10.57
N LEU A 406 17.43 -16.31 11.52
CA LEU A 406 16.08 -16.73 11.87
C LEU A 406 15.11 -16.58 10.67
N MET A 407 15.19 -15.46 9.95
CA MET A 407 14.35 -15.22 8.77
C MET A 407 14.75 -16.11 7.59
N SER A 408 16.04 -16.37 7.40
CA SER A 408 16.52 -17.28 6.35
C SER A 408 16.03 -18.72 6.55
N PHE A 409 15.76 -19.11 7.79
CA PHE A 409 15.21 -20.43 8.11
C PHE A 409 13.72 -20.57 7.71
N MET A 410 13.01 -19.46 7.55
CA MET A 410 11.57 -19.47 7.25
C MET A 410 11.26 -20.18 5.92
N MET A 411 11.93 -19.78 4.82
CA MET A 411 11.63 -20.34 3.50
C MET A 411 11.94 -21.85 3.38
N PRO A 412 13.10 -22.38 3.84
CA PRO A 412 13.34 -23.81 3.87
C PRO A 412 12.31 -24.59 4.70
N MET A 413 11.92 -24.09 5.88
CA MET A 413 10.90 -24.75 6.69
C MET A 413 9.54 -24.75 6.03
N MET A 414 9.15 -23.65 5.38
CA MET A 414 7.91 -23.60 4.61
C MET A 414 7.92 -24.60 3.45
N MET A 415 9.03 -24.70 2.70
CA MET A 415 9.20 -25.71 1.66
C MET A 415 9.16 -27.13 2.22
N PHE A 416 9.76 -27.34 3.39
CA PHE A 416 9.70 -28.65 4.07
C PHE A 416 8.25 -29.01 4.44
N ILE A 417 7.50 -28.09 5.08
CA ILE A 417 6.09 -28.30 5.41
C ILE A 417 5.28 -28.60 4.15
N MET A 418 5.48 -27.81 3.09
CA MET A 418 4.77 -27.96 1.83
C MET A 418 5.02 -29.34 1.21
N ASN A 419 6.30 -29.77 1.12
CA ASN A 419 6.66 -31.08 0.59
C ASN A 419 6.17 -32.22 1.49
N ALA A 420 6.27 -32.07 2.81
CA ALA A 420 5.76 -33.06 3.75
C ALA A 420 4.23 -33.24 3.64
N VAL A 421 3.49 -32.12 3.52
CA VAL A 421 2.05 -32.14 3.27
C VAL A 421 1.72 -32.79 1.93
N THR A 422 2.50 -32.50 0.87
CA THR A 422 2.33 -33.12 -0.45
C THR A 422 2.54 -34.65 -0.38
N VAL A 423 3.59 -35.09 0.30
CA VAL A 423 3.83 -36.53 0.51
C VAL A 423 2.69 -37.18 1.31
N LEU A 424 2.18 -36.48 2.35
CA LEU A 424 1.05 -36.96 3.14
C LEU A 424 -0.24 -37.08 2.32
N ILE A 425 -0.51 -36.08 1.46
CA ILE A 425 -1.64 -36.10 0.51
C ILE A 425 -1.52 -37.29 -0.44
N ILE A 426 -0.32 -37.51 -1.03
CA ILE A 426 -0.10 -38.63 -1.93
C ILE A 426 -0.27 -39.96 -1.17
N TRP A 427 0.28 -40.07 0.02
CA TRP A 427 0.19 -41.29 0.82
C TRP A 427 -1.28 -41.64 1.17
N VAL A 428 -2.02 -40.72 1.75
CA VAL A 428 -3.42 -40.93 2.12
C VAL A 428 -4.31 -41.05 0.89
N GLY A 429 -4.10 -40.15 -0.08
CA GLY A 429 -4.89 -40.10 -1.31
C GLY A 429 -4.72 -41.34 -2.19
N SER A 430 -3.51 -41.93 -2.27
CA SER A 430 -3.30 -43.17 -3.02
C SER A 430 -4.11 -44.33 -2.44
N HIS A 431 -4.25 -44.42 -1.11
CA HIS A 431 -5.14 -45.39 -0.47
C HIS A 431 -6.62 -45.13 -0.80
N GLN A 432 -7.04 -43.86 -0.85
CA GLN A 432 -8.42 -43.51 -1.25
C GLN A 432 -8.67 -43.84 -2.73
N VAL A 433 -7.67 -43.64 -3.58
CA VAL A 433 -7.75 -44.03 -5.00
C VAL A 433 -7.81 -45.57 -5.15
N ASP A 434 -7.00 -46.31 -4.40
CA ASP A 434 -7.00 -47.78 -4.40
C ASP A 434 -8.36 -48.35 -3.91
N MET A 435 -8.94 -47.71 -2.89
CA MET A 435 -10.30 -48.06 -2.41
C MET A 435 -11.43 -47.58 -3.37
N GLY A 436 -11.10 -46.82 -4.42
CA GLY A 436 -12.07 -46.27 -5.39
C GLY A 436 -12.90 -45.08 -4.87
N HIS A 437 -12.57 -44.52 -3.71
CA HIS A 437 -13.29 -43.35 -3.16
C HIS A 437 -12.90 -42.05 -3.86
N MET A 438 -11.74 -41.98 -4.51
CA MET A 438 -11.21 -40.80 -5.18
C MET A 438 -10.60 -41.20 -6.54
N GLN A 439 -10.64 -40.30 -7.51
CA GLN A 439 -9.94 -40.47 -8.79
C GLN A 439 -8.56 -39.77 -8.75
N VAL A 440 -7.65 -40.18 -9.64
CA VAL A 440 -6.28 -39.63 -9.67
C VAL A 440 -6.28 -38.13 -9.96
N GLY A 441 -7.16 -37.65 -10.86
CA GLY A 441 -7.29 -36.23 -11.15
C GLY A 441 -7.78 -35.43 -9.94
N ASP A 442 -8.68 -35.99 -9.12
CA ASP A 442 -9.15 -35.35 -7.89
C ASP A 442 -8.04 -35.20 -6.86
N LEU A 443 -7.17 -36.22 -6.76
CA LEU A 443 -5.95 -36.14 -5.93
C LEU A 443 -5.01 -35.00 -6.40
N MET A 444 -4.84 -34.84 -7.71
CA MET A 444 -4.05 -33.75 -8.29
C MET A 444 -4.68 -32.38 -8.01
N ALA A 445 -6.01 -32.25 -8.14
CA ALA A 445 -6.72 -31.03 -7.80
C ALA A 445 -6.60 -30.69 -6.31
N PHE A 446 -6.72 -31.69 -5.43
CA PHE A 446 -6.57 -31.57 -3.99
C PHE A 446 -5.18 -31.02 -3.61
N MET A 447 -4.12 -31.54 -4.24
CA MET A 447 -2.75 -31.01 -4.07
C MET A 447 -2.67 -29.53 -4.47
N GLN A 448 -3.25 -29.17 -5.62
CA GLN A 448 -3.22 -27.77 -6.07
C GLN A 448 -4.02 -26.83 -5.16
N TYR A 449 -5.20 -27.22 -4.69
CA TYR A 449 -5.95 -26.44 -3.72
C TYR A 449 -5.19 -26.23 -2.42
N THR A 450 -4.54 -27.29 -1.93
CA THR A 450 -3.71 -27.21 -0.71
C THR A 450 -2.57 -26.21 -0.89
N MET A 451 -1.90 -26.25 -2.06
CA MET A 451 -0.86 -25.28 -2.40
C MET A 451 -1.38 -23.84 -2.44
N GLN A 452 -2.56 -23.61 -3.02
CA GLN A 452 -3.18 -22.29 -3.07
C GLN A 452 -3.54 -21.78 -1.67
N ILE A 453 -4.06 -22.63 -0.80
CA ILE A 453 -4.34 -22.31 0.60
C ILE A 453 -3.07 -21.92 1.34
N ILE A 454 -2.00 -22.72 1.23
CA ILE A 454 -0.69 -22.44 1.83
C ILE A 454 -0.15 -21.10 1.36
N MET A 455 -0.21 -20.83 0.05
CA MET A 455 0.24 -19.56 -0.53
C MET A 455 -0.59 -18.37 -0.05
N ALA A 456 -1.90 -18.52 0.14
CA ALA A 456 -2.76 -17.49 0.72
C ALA A 456 -2.31 -17.10 2.14
N PHE A 457 -2.01 -18.07 3.00
CA PHE A 457 -1.47 -17.82 4.34
C PHE A 457 -0.11 -17.13 4.31
N LEU A 458 0.78 -17.53 3.38
CA LEU A 458 2.08 -16.88 3.17
C LEU A 458 1.92 -15.41 2.79
N MET A 459 1.03 -15.11 1.86
CA MET A 459 0.75 -13.74 1.41
C MET A 459 0.30 -12.85 2.58
N ILE A 460 -0.63 -13.34 3.42
CA ILE A 460 -1.11 -12.61 4.61
C ILE A 460 0.06 -12.36 5.58
N SER A 461 0.89 -13.37 5.81
CA SER A 461 2.05 -13.28 6.70
C SER A 461 3.06 -12.20 6.24
N MET A 462 3.34 -12.11 4.94
CA MET A 462 4.23 -11.09 4.38
C MET A 462 3.71 -9.67 4.63
N VAL A 463 2.42 -9.44 4.44
CA VAL A 463 1.82 -8.11 4.65
C VAL A 463 1.85 -7.72 6.14
N SER A 464 1.69 -8.69 7.04
CA SER A 464 1.69 -8.44 8.49
C SER A 464 2.98 -7.78 9.01
N ILE A 465 4.12 -7.95 8.33
CA ILE A 465 5.39 -7.29 8.67
C ILE A 465 5.36 -5.80 8.31
N MET A 466 4.67 -5.41 7.25
CA MET A 466 4.65 -4.02 6.75
C MET A 466 3.62 -3.15 7.45
N VAL A 467 2.53 -3.75 7.94
CA VAL A 467 1.43 -3.03 8.62
C VAL A 467 1.91 -2.17 9.80
N PRO A 468 2.75 -2.65 10.74
CA PRO A 468 3.22 -1.83 11.85
C PRO A 468 4.02 -0.60 11.40
N ARG A 469 4.91 -0.75 10.41
CA ARG A 469 5.73 0.36 9.89
C ARG A 469 4.85 1.46 9.27
N ALA A 470 3.98 1.07 8.37
CA ALA A 470 3.07 2.02 7.73
C ALA A 470 2.04 2.61 8.73
N SER A 471 1.70 1.89 9.80
CA SER A 471 0.83 2.42 10.87
C SER A 471 1.50 3.56 11.63
N VAL A 472 2.79 3.44 11.94
CA VAL A 472 3.59 4.52 12.57
C VAL A 472 3.69 5.72 11.63
N SER A 473 4.02 5.50 10.35
CA SER A 473 4.05 6.58 9.34
C SER A 473 2.70 7.27 9.19
N ALA A 474 1.62 6.49 9.17
CA ALA A 474 0.25 7.01 9.15
C ALA A 474 -0.10 7.86 10.37
N GLN A 475 0.36 7.47 11.55
CA GLN A 475 0.17 8.23 12.78
C GLN A 475 0.94 9.56 12.73
N ARG A 476 2.19 9.56 12.27
CA ARG A 476 3.01 10.77 12.11
C ARG A 476 2.40 11.76 11.12
N ILE A 477 1.84 11.27 10.02
CA ILE A 477 1.11 12.11 9.05
C ILE A 477 -0.15 12.69 9.71
N ALA A 478 -0.90 11.86 10.45
CA ALA A 478 -2.11 12.30 11.14
C ALA A 478 -1.82 13.36 12.21
N GLU A 479 -0.69 13.26 12.93
CA GLU A 479 -0.27 14.28 13.89
C GLU A 479 -0.13 15.65 13.23
N VAL A 480 0.49 15.72 12.04
CA VAL A 480 0.61 17.00 11.30
C VAL A 480 -0.75 17.50 10.84
N LEU A 481 -1.59 16.63 10.30
CA LEU A 481 -2.90 17.03 9.77
C LEU A 481 -3.89 17.45 10.87
N ASP A 482 -3.82 16.82 12.04
CA ASP A 482 -4.69 17.04 13.18
C ASP A 482 -4.19 18.18 14.12
N THR A 483 -2.94 18.67 13.93
CA THR A 483 -2.42 19.79 14.72
C THR A 483 -3.25 21.04 14.46
N ASP A 484 -3.81 21.63 15.49
CA ASP A 484 -4.54 22.89 15.39
C ASP A 484 -3.55 24.03 15.08
N ILE A 485 -3.95 24.93 14.19
CA ILE A 485 -3.19 26.14 13.88
C ILE A 485 -3.58 27.17 14.92
N THR A 486 -2.61 27.61 15.73
CA THR A 486 -2.86 28.55 16.83
C THR A 486 -3.22 29.94 16.34
N ILE A 487 -2.63 30.37 15.22
CA ILE A 487 -2.86 31.69 14.64
C ILE A 487 -3.68 31.54 13.35
N SER A 488 -4.94 31.94 13.41
CA SER A 488 -5.84 31.95 12.27
C SER A 488 -6.45 33.35 12.08
N ASP A 489 -6.82 33.66 10.87
CA ASP A 489 -7.53 34.90 10.58
C ASP A 489 -8.95 34.86 11.16
N VAL A 490 -9.44 36.00 11.60
CA VAL A 490 -10.82 36.16 12.03
C VAL A 490 -11.78 36.02 10.84
N LYS A 491 -13.01 35.62 11.08
CA LYS A 491 -13.99 35.40 10.00
C LYS A 491 -14.30 36.66 9.18
N GLU A 492 -14.31 37.82 9.83
CA GLU A 492 -14.55 39.13 9.24
C GLU A 492 -13.38 40.05 9.62
N PRO A 493 -12.28 40.05 8.87
CA PRO A 493 -11.11 40.88 9.14
C PRO A 493 -11.49 42.38 8.99
N LYS A 494 -11.02 43.19 9.92
CA LYS A 494 -11.04 44.66 9.78
C LYS A 494 -9.97 45.08 8.76
N THR A 495 -10.17 46.23 8.13
CA THR A 495 -9.16 46.92 7.34
C THR A 495 -8.43 47.92 8.19
N PHE A 496 -7.19 48.25 7.85
CA PHE A 496 -6.44 49.33 8.53
C PHE A 496 -7.04 50.67 8.25
N ALA A 497 -6.94 51.60 9.22
CA ALA A 497 -7.38 52.98 9.05
C ALA A 497 -6.53 53.67 7.93
N SER A 498 -7.19 54.43 7.07
CA SER A 498 -6.54 55.06 5.92
C SER A 498 -5.80 56.36 6.23
N ASP A 499 -6.07 56.96 7.39
CA ASP A 499 -5.53 58.24 7.84
C ASP A 499 -4.16 58.12 8.54
N LYS A 500 -3.78 56.90 8.96
CA LYS A 500 -2.51 56.61 9.59
C LYS A 500 -1.78 55.57 8.75
N LYS A 501 -0.51 55.76 8.46
CA LYS A 501 0.30 54.78 7.68
C LYS A 501 1.61 54.52 8.38
N GLY A 502 1.83 53.28 8.79
CA GLY A 502 3.08 52.82 9.39
C GLY A 502 3.23 53.03 10.89
N TYR A 503 2.19 53.47 11.62
CA TYR A 503 2.23 53.55 13.06
C TYR A 503 2.23 52.18 13.73
N VAL A 504 3.20 51.93 14.65
CA VAL A 504 3.28 50.72 15.43
C VAL A 504 3.20 51.08 16.91
N GLU A 505 2.19 50.58 17.61
CA GLU A 505 1.99 50.82 19.04
C GLU A 505 1.95 49.49 19.80
N PHE A 506 2.74 49.37 20.86
CA PHE A 506 2.67 48.32 21.87
C PHE A 506 2.00 48.87 23.11
N LYS A 507 0.94 48.21 23.61
CA LYS A 507 0.21 48.60 24.81
C LYS A 507 0.19 47.49 25.83
N ASN A 508 1.01 47.61 26.87
CA ASN A 508 1.14 46.66 27.98
C ASN A 508 1.35 45.20 27.49
N VAL A 509 2.19 45.01 26.48
CA VAL A 509 2.40 43.71 25.86
C VAL A 509 3.20 42.80 26.73
N GLY A 510 2.66 41.63 27.02
CA GLY A 510 3.37 40.47 27.57
C GLY A 510 3.36 39.30 26.62
N PHE A 511 4.43 38.53 26.64
CA PHE A 511 4.54 37.35 25.80
C PHE A 511 5.31 36.21 26.49
N ARG A 512 4.75 35.01 26.34
CA ARG A 512 5.30 33.75 26.79
C ARG A 512 5.30 32.73 25.66
N TYR A 513 6.41 32.04 25.45
CA TYR A 513 6.46 30.94 24.48
C TYR A 513 5.57 29.76 24.92
N PRO A 514 4.94 29.03 23.99
CA PRO A 514 4.16 27.84 24.33
C PRO A 514 4.98 26.83 25.12
N GLY A 515 4.50 26.45 26.31
CA GLY A 515 5.17 25.50 27.21
C GLY A 515 6.23 26.09 28.13
N ALA A 516 6.54 27.40 28.06
CA ALA A 516 7.40 28.08 29.02
C ALA A 516 6.64 28.43 30.31
N GLU A 517 7.36 28.48 31.44
CA GLU A 517 6.77 28.83 32.74
C GLU A 517 6.77 30.35 32.97
N GLU A 518 7.71 31.09 32.40
CA GLU A 518 7.91 32.53 32.63
C GLU A 518 7.69 33.34 31.35
N ASP A 519 7.31 34.62 31.54
CA ASP A 519 7.14 35.57 30.44
C ASP A 519 8.50 36.04 29.94
N VAL A 520 8.69 35.99 28.59
CA VAL A 520 9.91 36.50 27.94
C VAL A 520 9.84 38.00 27.74
N LEU A 521 8.61 38.54 27.63
CA LEU A 521 8.36 39.99 27.58
C LEU A 521 7.25 40.33 28.56
N SER A 522 7.46 41.40 29.34
CA SER A 522 6.49 41.87 30.35
C SER A 522 6.30 43.37 30.25
N ASN A 523 5.01 43.79 30.16
CA ASN A 523 4.57 45.18 30.21
C ASN A 523 5.31 46.11 29.20
N ILE A 524 5.49 45.65 27.97
CA ILE A 524 6.13 46.41 26.90
C ILE A 524 5.17 47.45 26.35
N THR A 525 5.54 48.74 26.47
CA THR A 525 4.73 49.84 25.97
C THR A 525 5.61 50.86 25.25
N PHE A 526 5.41 51.08 23.96
CA PHE A 526 6.09 52.07 23.15
C PHE A 526 5.29 52.38 21.89
N THR A 527 5.69 53.47 21.20
CA THR A 527 5.17 53.84 19.89
C THR A 527 6.31 54.11 18.95
N ALA A 528 6.27 53.56 17.75
CA ALA A 528 7.17 53.90 16.63
C ALA A 528 6.33 54.59 15.54
N LYS A 529 6.87 55.69 14.98
CA LYS A 529 6.14 56.56 14.05
C LYS A 529 6.71 56.49 12.63
N PRO A 530 5.89 56.82 11.63
CA PRO A 530 6.36 56.93 10.24
C PRO A 530 7.48 57.95 10.12
N GLY A 531 8.50 57.61 9.32
CA GLY A 531 9.69 58.42 9.11
C GLY A 531 10.70 58.43 10.25
N GLU A 532 10.43 57.68 11.36
CA GLU A 532 11.35 57.55 12.49
C GLU A 532 12.01 56.13 12.48
N THR A 533 13.29 56.10 12.87
CA THR A 533 14.02 54.87 13.17
C THR A 533 13.96 54.59 14.66
N THR A 534 13.27 53.52 15.06
CA THR A 534 13.24 53.02 16.44
C THR A 534 14.18 51.85 16.56
N ALA A 535 15.24 51.99 17.34
CA ALA A 535 16.25 50.94 17.57
C ALA A 535 16.03 50.21 18.89
N PHE A 536 16.30 48.91 18.91
CA PHE A 536 16.20 48.07 20.12
C PHE A 536 17.61 47.51 20.46
N ILE A 537 18.03 47.73 21.72
CA ILE A 537 19.28 47.23 22.24
C ILE A 537 19.09 46.57 23.60
N GLY A 538 20.01 45.75 24.03
CA GLY A 538 20.03 45.06 25.31
C GLY A 538 20.90 43.81 25.28
N SER A 539 21.07 43.18 26.42
CA SER A 539 21.86 41.94 26.55
C SER A 539 21.33 40.78 25.69
N THR A 540 22.16 39.78 25.45
CA THR A 540 21.71 38.54 24.80
C THR A 540 20.62 37.89 25.66
N GLY A 541 19.50 37.47 25.06
CA GLY A 541 18.36 36.89 25.79
C GLY A 541 17.38 37.93 26.38
N SER A 542 17.57 39.25 26.19
CA SER A 542 16.66 40.29 26.71
C SER A 542 15.27 40.36 25.98
N GLY A 543 15.04 39.50 24.98
CA GLY A 543 13.74 39.45 24.30
C GLY A 543 13.62 40.27 23.01
N LYS A 544 14.70 40.89 22.48
CA LYS A 544 14.68 41.76 21.30
C LYS A 544 14.03 41.12 20.05
N SER A 545 14.57 39.97 19.61
CA SER A 545 14.03 39.25 18.43
C SER A 545 12.60 38.73 18.70
N THR A 546 12.30 38.37 19.95
CA THR A 546 10.94 38.00 20.34
C THR A 546 9.98 39.16 20.11
N LEU A 547 10.34 40.37 20.56
CA LEU A 547 9.51 41.56 20.43
C LEU A 547 9.15 41.85 18.97
N ILE A 548 10.14 41.90 18.07
CA ILE A 548 9.85 42.21 16.66
C ILE A 548 9.15 41.08 15.90
N ASN A 549 9.30 39.83 16.35
CA ASN A 549 8.57 38.69 15.77
C ASN A 549 7.07 38.70 16.08
N LEU A 550 6.62 39.46 17.09
CA LEU A 550 5.21 39.66 17.37
C LEU A 550 4.55 40.58 16.35
N ILE A 551 5.29 41.52 15.72
CA ILE A 551 4.74 42.53 14.80
C ILE A 551 4.17 41.87 13.53
N PRO A 552 4.88 40.96 12.80
CA PRO A 552 4.31 40.24 11.67
C PRO A 552 3.35 39.11 12.09
N ARG A 553 3.00 39.05 13.38
CA ARG A 553 2.15 38.04 13.98
C ARG A 553 2.66 36.62 13.73
N PHE A 554 3.95 36.38 14.01
CA PHE A 554 4.51 35.02 14.05
C PHE A 554 4.11 34.28 15.31
N TYR A 555 3.79 35.03 16.37
CA TYR A 555 3.16 34.62 17.62
C TYR A 555 2.13 35.66 18.03
N ASP A 556 1.07 35.26 18.70
CA ASP A 556 0.11 36.15 19.34
C ASP A 556 0.60 36.52 20.74
N VAL A 557 0.33 37.76 21.17
CA VAL A 557 0.70 38.22 22.50
C VAL A 557 -0.12 37.49 23.59
N THR A 558 0.48 37.26 24.76
CA THR A 558 -0.18 36.62 25.90
C THR A 558 -1.05 37.60 26.65
N SER A 559 -0.61 38.88 26.74
CA SER A 559 -1.38 39.98 27.33
C SER A 559 -1.11 41.27 26.57
N GLY A 560 -2.01 42.26 26.71
CA GLY A 560 -1.92 43.51 26.00
C GLY A 560 -2.33 43.42 24.54
N GLN A 561 -1.90 44.41 23.75
CA GLN A 561 -2.24 44.48 22.31
C GLN A 561 -1.14 45.19 21.53
N ILE A 562 -0.98 44.78 20.26
CA ILE A 562 -0.15 45.47 19.27
C ILE A 562 -1.06 46.08 18.24
N LEU A 563 -0.95 47.38 18.04
CA LEU A 563 -1.72 48.11 17.06
C LEU A 563 -0.83 48.55 15.92
N ILE A 564 -1.30 48.37 14.70
CA ILE A 564 -0.73 48.97 13.48
C ILE A 564 -1.82 49.92 12.93
N ASP A 565 -1.47 51.16 12.71
CA ASP A 565 -2.38 52.20 12.22
C ASP A 565 -3.67 52.29 13.10
N GLY A 566 -3.52 52.06 14.40
CA GLY A 566 -4.61 52.09 15.36
C GLY A 566 -5.48 50.82 15.43
N THR A 567 -5.21 49.82 14.59
CA THR A 567 -5.98 48.56 14.55
C THR A 567 -5.16 47.41 15.15
N ASP A 568 -5.78 46.58 16.00
CA ASP A 568 -5.13 45.41 16.58
C ASP A 568 -4.78 44.41 15.49
N ILE A 569 -3.54 43.94 15.46
CA ILE A 569 -3.01 42.98 14.46
C ILE A 569 -3.76 41.64 14.46
N ARG A 570 -4.49 41.31 15.55
CA ARG A 570 -5.31 40.11 15.67
C ARG A 570 -6.66 40.22 14.95
N GLU A 571 -7.11 41.43 14.68
CA GLU A 571 -8.40 41.71 14.04
C GLU A 571 -8.32 41.85 12.52
N VAL A 572 -7.13 41.91 11.95
CA VAL A 572 -6.88 42.01 10.50
C VAL A 572 -6.40 40.67 9.93
N SER A 573 -6.48 40.51 8.60
CA SER A 573 -5.92 39.30 7.97
C SER A 573 -4.38 39.31 8.01
N GLN A 574 -3.78 38.14 8.26
CA GLN A 574 -2.32 38.03 8.26
C GLN A 574 -1.69 38.46 6.93
N LYS A 575 -2.42 38.29 5.82
CA LYS A 575 -1.97 38.73 4.50
C LYS A 575 -1.84 40.23 4.44
N GLU A 576 -2.90 40.97 4.82
CA GLU A 576 -2.94 42.45 4.80
C GLU A 576 -1.91 43.03 5.77
N LEU A 577 -1.81 42.47 6.99
CA LEU A 577 -0.78 42.83 7.95
C LEU A 577 0.64 42.69 7.35
N ARG A 578 0.96 41.52 6.80
CA ARG A 578 2.27 41.26 6.26
C ARG A 578 2.57 42.01 4.97
N GLU A 579 1.56 42.43 4.22
CA GLU A 579 1.73 43.32 3.06
C GLU A 579 2.33 44.68 3.45
N LYS A 580 2.02 45.19 4.63
CA LYS A 580 2.59 46.46 5.17
C LYS A 580 4.04 46.33 5.67
N ILE A 581 4.54 45.10 5.88
CA ILE A 581 5.81 44.85 6.59
C ILE A 581 6.86 44.31 5.63
N GLY A 582 8.03 44.98 5.57
CA GLY A 582 9.25 44.48 4.98
C GLY A 582 10.12 43.88 6.09
N TYR A 583 10.29 42.56 6.12
CA TYR A 583 11.00 41.86 7.20
C TYR A 583 12.31 41.27 6.74
N VAL A 584 13.40 41.57 7.46
CA VAL A 584 14.75 41.05 7.25
C VAL A 584 15.16 40.24 8.47
N PRO A 585 15.26 38.92 8.37
CA PRO A 585 15.63 38.07 9.51
C PRO A 585 17.13 38.19 9.83
N GLN A 586 17.50 37.83 11.06
CA GLN A 586 18.88 37.82 11.54
C GLN A 586 19.81 37.00 10.65
N LYS A 587 19.36 35.83 10.16
CA LYS A 587 20.08 35.02 9.18
C LYS A 587 19.45 35.21 7.82
N GLY A 588 20.18 35.79 6.86
CA GLY A 588 19.75 35.92 5.48
C GLY A 588 19.50 34.55 4.84
N VAL A 589 18.25 34.28 4.45
CA VAL A 589 17.85 33.05 3.76
C VAL A 589 17.55 33.37 2.30
N LEU A 590 18.28 32.69 1.40
CA LEU A 590 18.04 32.78 -0.05
C LEU A 590 17.48 31.46 -0.57
N PHE A 591 16.58 31.58 -1.53
CA PHE A 591 16.02 30.43 -2.25
C PHE A 591 16.87 30.12 -3.47
N SER A 592 16.87 28.84 -3.87
CA SER A 592 17.48 28.44 -5.13
C SER A 592 16.77 29.11 -6.33
N GLY A 593 17.54 29.57 -7.28
CA GLY A 593 17.07 30.34 -8.42
C GLY A 593 18.06 31.44 -8.74
N THR A 594 17.63 32.58 -9.27
CA THR A 594 18.50 33.72 -9.60
C THR A 594 18.48 34.80 -8.52
N ILE A 595 19.40 35.74 -8.55
CA ILE A 595 19.37 36.95 -7.71
C ILE A 595 18.04 37.68 -7.96
N GLU A 596 17.68 37.91 -9.23
CA GLU A 596 16.39 38.52 -9.62
C GLU A 596 15.20 37.81 -8.96
N SER A 597 15.09 36.46 -9.07
CA SER A 597 13.99 35.69 -8.51
C SER A 597 13.92 35.83 -6.99
N ASN A 598 15.06 35.97 -6.31
CA ASN A 598 15.15 36.22 -4.88
C ASN A 598 14.67 37.61 -4.48
N LEU A 599 14.96 38.64 -5.24
CA LEU A 599 14.48 40.01 -5.00
C LEU A 599 12.97 40.12 -5.33
N LYS A 600 12.53 39.57 -6.45
CA LYS A 600 11.11 39.53 -6.86
C LYS A 600 10.23 38.70 -5.89
N TYR A 601 10.82 37.94 -4.98
CA TYR A 601 10.05 37.29 -3.91
C TYR A 601 9.35 38.31 -3.00
N GLY A 602 9.91 39.50 -2.83
CA GLY A 602 9.27 40.63 -2.11
C GLY A 602 8.08 41.23 -2.88
N LYS A 603 8.22 41.41 -4.20
CA LYS A 603 7.22 41.97 -5.12
C LYS A 603 7.34 41.30 -6.46
N LYS A 604 6.39 40.47 -6.87
CA LYS A 604 6.43 39.68 -8.10
C LYS A 604 6.59 40.51 -9.38
N GLU A 605 5.85 41.62 -9.41
CA GLU A 605 5.77 42.54 -10.54
C GLU A 605 6.81 43.67 -10.44
N ALA A 606 7.89 43.51 -9.66
CA ALA A 606 8.94 44.52 -9.59
C ALA A 606 9.63 44.68 -10.94
N THR A 607 9.78 45.95 -11.38
CA THR A 607 10.53 46.29 -12.58
C THR A 607 12.04 46.18 -12.35
N GLU A 608 12.82 46.09 -13.40
CA GLU A 608 14.28 46.03 -13.33
C GLU A 608 14.87 47.23 -12.58
N GLU A 609 14.33 48.42 -12.84
CA GLU A 609 14.71 49.68 -12.15
C GLU A 609 14.41 49.59 -10.63
N GLU A 610 13.27 48.97 -10.23
CA GLU A 610 12.95 48.81 -8.83
C GLU A 610 13.91 47.81 -8.14
N LEU A 611 14.35 46.76 -8.87
CA LEU A 611 15.33 45.81 -8.36
C LEU A 611 16.72 46.44 -8.24
N GLU A 612 17.16 47.20 -9.25
CA GLU A 612 18.44 47.93 -9.23
C GLU A 612 18.47 48.92 -8.05
N LYS A 613 17.42 49.75 -7.91
CA LYS A 613 17.32 50.69 -6.79
C LYS A 613 17.36 50.01 -5.42
N ALA A 614 16.63 48.93 -5.27
CA ALA A 614 16.62 48.15 -4.01
C ALA A 614 18.01 47.54 -3.75
N ALA A 615 18.69 47.03 -4.77
CA ALA A 615 20.02 46.47 -4.63
C ALA A 615 21.08 47.58 -4.36
N GLU A 616 20.88 48.76 -4.91
CA GLU A 616 21.74 49.93 -4.69
C GLU A 616 21.66 50.41 -3.23
N ILE A 617 20.45 50.62 -2.74
CA ILE A 617 20.19 50.95 -1.32
C ILE A 617 20.81 49.89 -0.39
N ALA A 618 20.62 48.61 -0.70
CA ALA A 618 21.18 47.49 0.03
C ALA A 618 22.68 47.30 -0.11
N GLN A 619 23.39 48.20 -0.84
CA GLN A 619 24.82 48.11 -1.12
C GLN A 619 25.21 46.78 -1.82
N ALA A 620 24.29 46.23 -2.63
CA ALA A 620 24.48 44.92 -3.28
C ALA A 620 24.99 45.02 -4.72
N MET A 621 24.85 46.18 -5.39
CA MET A 621 25.19 46.37 -6.80
C MET A 621 26.63 46.02 -7.13
N GLU A 622 27.59 46.38 -6.26
CA GLU A 622 29.00 46.10 -6.49
C GLU A 622 29.27 44.61 -6.76
N PHE A 623 28.78 43.75 -5.89
CA PHE A 623 29.01 42.31 -6.05
C PHE A 623 28.08 41.66 -7.09
N ILE A 624 26.88 42.25 -7.37
CA ILE A 624 26.00 41.79 -8.43
C ILE A 624 26.67 42.03 -9.77
N ASN A 625 27.18 43.24 -10.00
CA ASN A 625 27.88 43.62 -11.24
C ASN A 625 29.22 42.88 -11.43
N ALA A 626 29.83 42.41 -10.35
CA ALA A 626 31.03 41.58 -10.42
C ALA A 626 30.74 40.14 -10.87
N LYS A 627 29.47 39.75 -10.95
CA LYS A 627 29.06 38.41 -11.46
C LYS A 627 28.84 38.47 -12.98
N PRO A 628 29.21 37.40 -13.73
CA PRO A 628 29.06 37.38 -15.20
C PRO A 628 27.64 37.61 -15.69
N GLU A 629 26.64 37.11 -14.93
CA GLU A 629 25.23 37.16 -15.31
C GLU A 629 24.41 38.16 -14.49
N ASN A 630 25.06 39.07 -13.76
CA ASN A 630 24.42 40.11 -12.94
C ASN A 630 23.25 39.57 -12.12
N PHE A 631 22.04 40.10 -12.29
CA PHE A 631 20.80 39.67 -11.63
C PHE A 631 20.36 38.26 -12.00
N HIS A 632 20.79 37.71 -13.13
CA HIS A 632 20.47 36.34 -13.57
C HIS A 632 21.41 35.29 -12.98
N THR A 633 22.45 35.73 -12.23
CA THR A 633 23.36 34.81 -11.54
C THR A 633 22.59 33.83 -10.65
N GLU A 634 22.88 32.54 -10.81
CA GLU A 634 22.24 31.49 -10.02
C GLU A 634 22.64 31.51 -8.55
N ILE A 635 21.66 31.38 -7.67
CA ILE A 635 21.81 31.19 -6.25
C ILE A 635 21.53 29.71 -5.93
N SER A 636 22.51 29.02 -5.37
CA SER A 636 22.37 27.63 -4.93
C SER A 636 21.44 27.52 -3.71
N GLN A 637 20.99 26.30 -3.40
CA GLN A 637 20.13 26.03 -2.25
C GLN A 637 20.72 26.59 -0.95
N GLY A 638 19.97 27.47 -0.25
CA GLY A 638 20.42 28.17 0.96
C GLY A 638 21.53 29.19 0.70
N GLY A 639 21.82 29.56 -0.57
CA GLY A 639 22.81 30.56 -0.93
C GLY A 639 24.25 30.16 -0.58
N THR A 640 24.62 28.88 -0.68
CA THR A 640 25.96 28.39 -0.31
C THR A 640 27.07 28.95 -1.19
N ASN A 641 26.74 29.49 -2.36
CA ASN A 641 27.66 30.11 -3.31
C ASN A 641 27.84 31.63 -3.13
N VAL A 642 27.27 32.21 -2.08
CA VAL A 642 27.44 33.63 -1.71
C VAL A 642 27.88 33.78 -0.25
N SER A 643 28.65 34.84 0.05
CA SER A 643 29.13 35.09 1.42
C SER A 643 27.99 35.49 2.38
N GLY A 644 28.22 35.41 3.70
CA GLY A 644 27.26 35.83 4.72
C GLY A 644 26.78 37.27 4.55
N GLY A 645 27.70 38.22 4.33
CA GLY A 645 27.36 39.62 4.05
C GLY A 645 26.60 39.81 2.73
N GLN A 646 26.92 39.05 1.68
CA GLN A 646 26.17 39.09 0.40
C GLN A 646 24.74 38.54 0.60
N LYS A 647 24.56 37.44 1.35
CA LYS A 647 23.21 36.92 1.70
C LYS A 647 22.37 37.99 2.41
N GLN A 648 23.00 38.65 3.36
CA GLN A 648 22.32 39.66 4.16
C GLN A 648 21.90 40.85 3.29
N ARG A 649 22.81 41.38 2.44
CA ARG A 649 22.51 42.48 1.49
C ARG A 649 21.39 42.11 0.51
N LEU A 650 21.36 40.88 -0.02
CA LEU A 650 20.27 40.40 -0.89
C LEU A 650 18.96 40.24 -0.11
N SER A 651 19.00 39.85 1.16
CA SER A 651 17.80 39.75 2.02
C SER A 651 17.23 41.15 2.32
N ILE A 652 18.10 42.15 2.53
CA ILE A 652 17.72 43.55 2.68
C ILE A 652 17.11 44.07 1.37
N ALA A 653 17.79 43.87 0.22
CA ALA A 653 17.28 44.28 -1.09
C ALA A 653 15.88 43.68 -1.38
N ARG A 654 15.65 42.39 -1.03
CA ARG A 654 14.33 41.74 -1.15
C ARG A 654 13.26 42.46 -0.35
N ALA A 655 13.55 42.87 0.90
CA ALA A 655 12.61 43.61 1.73
C ALA A 655 12.32 44.99 1.15
N LEU A 656 13.37 45.68 0.63
CA LEU A 656 13.25 47.01 0.03
C LEU A 656 12.45 47.01 -1.29
N THR A 657 12.59 45.96 -2.09
CA THR A 657 11.82 45.79 -3.34
C THR A 657 10.30 45.85 -3.08
N LYS A 658 9.86 45.48 -1.87
CA LYS A 658 8.45 45.48 -1.49
C LYS A 658 7.86 46.89 -1.27
N LYS A 659 8.66 47.90 -0.95
CA LYS A 659 8.25 49.27 -0.63
C LYS A 659 7.21 49.35 0.49
N SER A 660 7.51 48.72 1.60
CA SER A 660 6.61 48.56 2.75
C SER A 660 6.51 49.83 3.59
N GLU A 661 5.38 49.99 4.31
CA GLU A 661 5.18 51.09 5.28
C GLU A 661 6.01 50.91 6.56
N ILE A 662 6.33 49.66 6.90
CA ILE A 662 7.10 49.29 8.08
C ILE A 662 8.24 48.37 7.66
N PHE A 663 9.46 48.71 8.01
CA PHE A 663 10.63 47.84 7.83
C PHE A 663 11.14 47.34 9.17
N ILE A 664 11.40 46.03 9.23
CA ILE A 664 11.94 45.34 10.42
C ILE A 664 13.26 44.70 10.06
N PHE A 665 14.33 45.11 10.76
CA PHE A 665 15.68 44.56 10.60
C PHE A 665 16.11 43.85 11.88
N ASP A 666 16.14 42.53 11.88
CA ASP A 666 16.58 41.73 13.02
C ASP A 666 18.06 41.47 12.94
N ASP A 667 18.87 42.29 13.65
CA ASP A 667 20.35 42.19 13.71
C ASP A 667 21.01 42.02 12.33
N SER A 668 20.38 42.64 11.31
CA SER A 668 20.69 42.37 9.90
C SER A 668 21.97 43.05 9.44
N PHE A 669 22.56 43.93 10.24
CA PHE A 669 23.77 44.69 9.91
C PHE A 669 25.03 44.06 10.52
N SER A 670 24.90 43.16 11.48
CA SER A 670 26.04 42.57 12.19
C SER A 670 27.01 41.77 11.32
N ALA A 671 26.52 41.22 10.21
CA ALA A 671 27.31 40.49 9.22
C ALA A 671 28.01 41.37 8.18
N LEU A 672 27.82 42.71 8.25
CA LEU A 672 28.41 43.68 7.33
C LEU A 672 29.69 44.29 7.92
N ASP A 673 30.64 44.67 7.08
CA ASP A 673 31.77 45.51 7.48
C ASP A 673 31.32 46.94 7.79
N PHE A 674 32.11 47.67 8.56
CA PHE A 674 31.73 48.99 9.08
C PHE A 674 31.46 50.01 7.94
N LYS A 675 32.17 49.92 6.83
CA LYS A 675 31.99 50.83 5.68
C LYS A 675 30.67 50.60 5.00
N THR A 676 30.36 49.32 4.74
CA THR A 676 29.09 48.89 4.13
C THR A 676 27.90 49.19 5.02
N ASP A 677 28.00 48.93 6.35
CA ASP A 677 26.99 49.25 7.32
C ASP A 677 26.68 50.77 7.37
N ALA A 678 27.71 51.61 7.42
CA ALA A 678 27.52 53.07 7.40
C ALA A 678 26.89 53.56 6.10
N ALA A 679 27.33 53.04 4.95
CA ALA A 679 26.79 53.42 3.64
C ALA A 679 25.29 52.97 3.53
N LEU A 680 24.97 51.76 3.94
CA LEU A 680 23.62 51.24 3.94
C LEU A 680 22.67 52.08 4.81
N ARG A 681 23.08 52.45 6.00
CA ARG A 681 22.26 53.30 6.92
C ARG A 681 22.01 54.67 6.32
N ARG A 682 23.02 55.29 5.72
CA ARG A 682 22.84 56.60 5.02
C ARG A 682 21.84 56.46 3.83
N ALA A 683 21.97 55.36 3.08
CA ALA A 683 21.06 55.10 1.96
C ALA A 683 19.61 54.86 2.46
N LEU A 684 19.44 54.08 3.56
CA LEU A 684 18.13 53.87 4.16
C LEU A 684 17.49 55.17 4.61
N ASN A 685 18.22 56.03 5.35
CA ASN A 685 17.70 57.29 5.83
C ASN A 685 17.31 58.27 4.69
N ASN A 686 18.04 58.26 3.60
CA ASN A 686 17.79 59.15 2.50
C ASN A 686 16.66 58.69 1.57
N GLU A 687 16.56 57.40 1.35
CA GLU A 687 15.68 56.80 0.32
C GLU A 687 14.38 56.24 0.88
N ILE A 688 14.32 55.91 2.22
CA ILE A 688 13.11 55.41 2.88
C ILE A 688 12.50 56.49 3.73
N THR A 689 12.11 57.57 3.08
CA THR A 689 11.41 58.68 3.74
C THR A 689 9.93 58.35 3.92
N GLY A 690 9.43 58.39 5.14
CA GLY A 690 7.99 58.13 5.48
C GLY A 690 7.64 56.70 5.89
N SER A 691 8.52 55.73 5.85
CA SER A 691 8.31 54.39 6.47
C SER A 691 8.83 54.39 7.89
N THR A 692 8.24 53.51 8.70
CA THR A 692 8.73 53.25 10.07
C THR A 692 9.82 52.21 10.00
N ILE A 693 10.98 52.50 10.58
CA ILE A 693 12.12 51.55 10.63
C ILE A 693 12.25 51.02 12.08
N LEU A 694 12.16 49.71 12.22
CA LEU A 694 12.40 48.99 13.47
C LEU A 694 13.68 48.18 13.37
N LEU A 695 14.69 48.55 14.14
CA LEU A 695 16.03 48.01 14.00
C LEU A 695 16.50 47.35 15.30
N ILE A 696 16.80 46.06 15.27
CA ILE A 696 17.58 45.43 16.33
C ILE A 696 19.05 45.49 15.93
N ALA A 697 19.88 45.98 16.86
CA ALA A 697 21.31 45.94 16.70
C ALA A 697 22.00 45.54 18.02
N GLN A 698 23.15 44.93 17.88
CA GLN A 698 24.04 44.61 18.98
C GLN A 698 25.17 45.65 19.15
N ARG A 699 25.40 46.44 18.10
CA ARG A 699 26.46 47.47 18.08
C ARG A 699 25.86 48.84 18.34
N ILE A 700 26.45 49.58 19.30
CA ILE A 700 26.07 50.96 19.61
C ILE A 700 26.23 51.87 18.38
N SER A 701 27.34 51.72 17.63
CA SER A 701 27.61 52.52 16.42
C SER A 701 26.51 52.39 15.37
N THR A 702 25.72 51.33 15.37
CA THR A 702 24.62 51.12 14.45
C THR A 702 23.38 51.93 14.82
N ILE A 703 23.20 52.26 16.10
CA ILE A 703 21.96 52.83 16.62
C ILE A 703 22.13 54.25 17.19
N MET A 704 23.35 54.78 17.30
CA MET A 704 23.59 56.12 17.87
C MET A 704 22.76 57.23 17.23
N ASN A 705 22.48 57.12 15.92
CA ASN A 705 21.74 58.13 15.16
C ASN A 705 20.25 57.73 14.98
N ALA A 706 19.73 56.79 15.76
CA ALA A 706 18.31 56.45 15.72
C ALA A 706 17.47 57.55 16.45
N ASP A 707 16.30 57.88 15.90
CA ASP A 707 15.42 58.86 16.47
C ASP A 707 14.93 58.44 17.85
N LYS A 708 14.82 57.13 18.08
CA LYS A 708 14.43 56.54 19.35
C LYS A 708 15.18 55.24 19.59
N ILE A 709 15.74 55.10 20.77
CA ILE A 709 16.38 53.86 21.22
C ILE A 709 15.58 53.30 22.41
N ILE A 710 15.24 52.04 22.36
CA ILE A 710 14.56 51.30 23.41
C ILE A 710 15.53 50.30 23.99
N VAL A 711 15.83 50.40 25.28
CA VAL A 711 16.73 49.52 25.99
C VAL A 711 15.94 48.42 26.68
N LEU A 712 16.22 47.18 26.30
CA LEU A 712 15.58 45.98 26.89
C LEU A 712 16.53 45.30 27.87
N ASN A 713 16.03 44.99 29.04
CA ASN A 713 16.70 44.14 30.01
C ASN A 713 15.69 43.19 30.66
N GLU A 714 16.02 41.85 30.67
CA GLU A 714 15.13 40.82 31.25
C GLU A 714 13.65 40.93 30.83
N GLY A 715 13.43 41.14 29.54
CA GLY A 715 12.08 41.23 28.97
C GLY A 715 11.28 42.53 29.31
N LYS A 716 11.94 43.54 29.86
CA LYS A 716 11.30 44.85 30.19
C LYS A 716 12.03 46.02 29.54
N ILE A 717 11.32 47.07 29.25
CA ILE A 717 11.92 48.35 28.83
C ILE A 717 12.48 49.02 30.06
N VAL A 718 13.79 49.30 30.07
CA VAL A 718 14.50 49.99 31.17
C VAL A 718 14.96 51.40 30.81
N GLY A 719 14.91 51.77 29.53
CA GLY A 719 15.18 53.13 29.05
C GLY A 719 14.59 53.37 27.66
N THR A 720 14.19 54.57 27.39
CA THR A 720 13.70 55.05 26.08
C THR A 720 14.16 56.46 25.86
N GLY A 721 14.78 56.80 24.74
CA GLY A 721 15.25 58.14 24.41
C GLY A 721 16.22 58.14 23.25
N THR A 722 16.88 59.23 23.00
CA THR A 722 18.00 59.39 22.09
C THR A 722 19.28 58.80 22.71
N HIS A 723 20.35 58.71 21.93
CA HIS A 723 21.63 58.28 22.44
C HIS A 723 22.13 59.15 23.62
N GLU A 724 22.06 60.49 23.49
CA GLU A 724 22.49 61.43 24.51
C GLU A 724 21.67 61.28 25.80
N GLU A 725 20.33 61.25 25.68
CA GLU A 725 19.43 61.07 26.83
C GLU A 725 19.67 59.75 27.57
N LEU A 726 19.95 58.68 26.86
CA LEU A 726 20.18 57.34 27.44
C LEU A 726 21.59 57.25 28.06
N MET A 727 22.56 57.94 27.53
CA MET A 727 23.90 58.05 28.14
C MET A 727 23.86 58.74 29.51
N GLU A 728 22.93 59.68 29.70
CA GLU A 728 22.75 60.37 30.97
C GLU A 728 21.87 59.57 31.95
N ASN A 729 20.72 59.03 31.43
CA ASN A 729 19.62 58.60 32.28
C ASN A 729 19.46 57.07 32.37
N CYS A 730 20.20 56.24 31.58
CA CYS A 730 20.04 54.77 31.54
C CYS A 730 21.37 54.08 31.84
N GLU A 731 21.55 53.58 33.03
CA GLU A 731 22.80 52.87 33.43
C GLU A 731 23.06 51.64 32.59
N VAL A 732 22.05 50.87 32.24
CA VAL A 732 22.16 49.67 31.37
C VAL A 732 22.67 50.06 29.98
N TYR A 733 22.15 51.13 29.40
CA TYR A 733 22.61 51.61 28.09
C TYR A 733 24.07 52.07 28.14
N LYS A 734 24.44 52.82 29.18
CA LYS A 734 25.77 53.34 29.42
C LYS A 734 26.80 52.22 29.59
N GLN A 735 26.44 51.16 30.30
CA GLN A 735 27.32 49.98 30.43
C GLN A 735 27.52 49.29 29.08
N ILE A 736 26.45 49.12 28.27
CA ILE A 736 26.57 48.51 26.93
C ILE A 736 27.44 49.42 26.03
N ALA A 737 27.24 50.73 26.06
CA ALA A 737 27.98 51.69 25.25
C ALA A 737 29.46 51.73 25.60
N LEU A 738 29.80 51.85 26.88
CA LEU A 738 31.19 51.86 27.37
C LEU A 738 31.92 50.53 27.20
N SER A 739 31.18 49.41 27.04
CA SER A 739 31.81 48.13 26.72
C SER A 739 32.23 47.97 25.27
N GLN A 740 31.71 48.82 24.37
CA GLN A 740 31.94 48.71 22.93
C GLN A 740 32.77 49.85 22.33
N LEU A 741 32.66 51.07 22.87
CA LEU A 741 33.28 52.27 22.35
C LEU A 741 34.06 52.99 23.45
N SER A 742 35.14 53.66 23.10
CA SER A 742 35.86 54.53 24.00
C SER A 742 35.03 55.79 24.34
N ARG A 743 35.36 56.46 25.45
CA ARG A 743 34.67 57.70 25.84
C ARG A 743 34.77 58.82 24.79
N GLU A 744 35.91 58.83 24.05
CA GLU A 744 36.12 59.82 22.98
C GLU A 744 35.26 59.55 21.74
N GLU A 745 35.03 58.28 21.38
CA GLU A 745 34.16 57.88 20.28
C GLU A 745 32.66 58.02 20.62
N LEU A 746 32.28 58.04 21.88
CA LEU A 746 30.91 58.29 22.34
C LEU A 746 30.53 59.76 22.39
N SER A 747 31.52 60.67 22.36
CA SER A 747 31.32 62.11 22.40
C SER A 747 31.49 62.82 21.06
N SER A 748 31.88 62.09 20.01
CA SER A 748 32.01 62.57 18.64
C SER A 748 30.79 62.17 17.80
#